data_8f6b75bc84510974e6f639238c98da87
#
_entry.id   8f6b75bc84510974e6f639238c98da87
#
_cell.length_a   1.000
_cell.length_b   1.000
_cell.length_c   1.000
_cell.angle_alpha   90.00
_cell.angle_beta   90.00
_cell.angle_gamma   90.00
#
_symmetry.space_group_name_H-M   'P 1'
#
loop_
_entity.id
_entity.type
_entity.pdbx_description
1 polymer ?
#
loop_
_entity_poly.entity_id
_entity_poly.type
_entity_poly.pdbx_seq_one_letter_code
_entity_poly.pdbx_strand_id
1 'polypeptide(L)'
;MPMHPHGQVRHGTLFALRELQPHNAGLCLFRARPMNTSYRQPLPGTDLQFFNAQAAVEAIRPGAWSRLPYTSRVHAENLVRRCEPALLTECLTQIVERKRERDFPWFPARVVCHDILGQTALVDLAGLRDAIADQGGDPAAVNPVVPVQLIVDHSLAVECGGYDPQAFEKNRAIEDRRNEDRFHFIDWCKRAFKNVEVIPPGNGIMHQINLERMSPVIHADNGIAYPDTLVGTDSHTPHVDALGVIAVGVGGLEAENVMLGRASWMRLPEIVGVRLTGRRQSGITATDIVLALTEFLRQQRVVGAYLEFHGEGARSLTIGDRATISNMAPEYGATAALFAIDEQTLDYLRLTGRTPEQIALVETYAREAGLWADALQAAEYERDLEFDLSSVVRNMAGPSNPHARVATADLAAKGIAGAWTQDGSSMPDGAVIIAAITSCTNTSNPRNVIAAGLLARNANRLGLVRKPWVKSSLAPGSKTVALYLEEAGLQSELEQLGFGVVAFACTTCNGMSGALDPAIQQEIIDRDLYTTAVLSGNRNFDGRIHPYAKQAFLASPPLVVAYAIAGTIRFDIENDVLGLYEGREIRLKDIWPSDEEIDAVANASVKPEQFRTVYEPMFAIHADSGISESPLYDWRPQSTYIRRPPYWEGALAGERTLRGMRPLAILPDNITTDHLSPSNAIMLNSAAGEYLAKMGLPEEDFNSYATHRGDHLTAQRATFANPKLFNEMVVDGEGKVRQGSLARVEPEGQVMRMWEAIETYMNRKQPLIIIAGADYGQGSSRDWAAKGVRLAGVEAIAAEGFERIHRTNLIGMGVLPLEFLPGTTRHTLHLDGTETFDVVGQRQPGAQLTLHIYRTTGARTEVPVLCRLDTAEEVSIYEAGGVLQRFAQDFLAENSKQKTPVAHT
;
A
#
# COMPACT_ATOMS: atom_id res chain seq x y z
N MET A 1 -57.37 -0.47 14.60
CA MET A 1 -58.23 -0.85 13.45
C MET A 1 -57.71 -0.20 12.19
N PRO A 2 -57.67 -0.90 11.07
CA PRO A 2 -57.12 -2.23 10.85
C PRO A 2 -55.90 -2.21 9.92
N MET A 3 -55.14 -3.28 9.96
CA MET A 3 -54.09 -3.68 9.00
C MET A 3 -54.62 -3.73 7.56
N HIS A 4 -53.75 -3.38 6.61
CA HIS A 4 -53.85 -3.86 5.23
C HIS A 4 -52.49 -4.30 4.71
N PRO A 5 -52.45 -5.25 3.78
CA PRO A 5 -51.44 -6.29 3.74
C PRO A 5 -50.38 -6.12 2.65
N HIS A 6 -49.29 -6.83 2.82
CA HIS A 6 -48.28 -7.30 1.89
C HIS A 6 -48.39 -6.85 0.41
N GLY A 7 -47.53 -5.92 0.04
CA GLY A 7 -47.14 -5.72 -1.34
C GLY A 7 -46.03 -6.70 -1.69
N GLN A 8 -46.30 -7.65 -2.56
CA GLN A 8 -45.32 -8.52 -3.18
C GLN A 8 -44.29 -7.68 -3.94
N VAL A 9 -43.03 -7.77 -3.52
CA VAL A 9 -41.89 -7.32 -4.31
C VAL A 9 -41.81 -8.24 -5.53
N ARG A 10 -42.10 -7.69 -6.68
CA ARG A 10 -41.87 -8.35 -7.97
C ARG A 10 -40.38 -8.56 -8.13
N HIS A 11 -39.96 -9.80 -8.32
CA HIS A 11 -38.63 -10.18 -8.75
C HIS A 11 -38.21 -9.35 -9.96
N GLY A 12 -37.19 -8.54 -9.79
CA GLY A 12 -36.59 -7.77 -10.84
C GLY A 12 -35.88 -8.66 -11.85
N THR A 13 -35.98 -8.27 -13.05
CA THR A 13 -35.59 -8.87 -14.30
C THR A 13 -34.18 -9.46 -14.30
N LEU A 14 -34.07 -10.72 -14.70
CA LEU A 14 -32.84 -11.44 -15.02
C LEU A 14 -31.97 -10.65 -15.99
N PHE A 15 -30.64 -10.65 -15.71
CA PHE A 15 -29.61 -10.28 -16.68
C PHE A 15 -29.87 -11.03 -17.99
N ALA A 16 -30.23 -10.33 -19.05
CA ALA A 16 -30.21 -10.86 -20.39
C ALA A 16 -28.75 -11.02 -20.83
N LEU A 17 -28.25 -12.25 -20.76
CA LEU A 17 -26.96 -12.63 -21.34
C LEU A 17 -27.01 -12.35 -22.86
N ARG A 18 -26.39 -11.25 -23.29
CA ARG A 18 -26.03 -11.09 -24.70
C ARG A 18 -24.96 -12.13 -25.01
N GLU A 19 -25.26 -13.03 -25.97
CA GLU A 19 -24.27 -13.93 -26.58
C GLU A 19 -23.14 -13.11 -27.19
N LEU A 20 -22.05 -12.95 -26.44
CA LEU A 20 -20.75 -12.57 -27.00
C LEU A 20 -20.14 -13.84 -27.58
N GLN A 21 -19.86 -13.85 -28.88
CA GLN A 21 -19.14 -14.95 -29.50
C GLN A 21 -17.83 -15.19 -28.77
N PRO A 22 -17.52 -16.41 -28.34
CA PRO A 22 -16.30 -16.72 -27.63
C PRO A 22 -15.11 -16.65 -28.59
N HIS A 23 -14.28 -15.64 -28.47
CA HIS A 23 -12.90 -15.79 -28.91
C HIS A 23 -12.25 -16.83 -28.00
N ASN A 24 -11.89 -17.97 -28.63
CA ASN A 24 -11.32 -19.14 -28.01
C ASN A 24 -10.09 -18.81 -27.17
N ALA A 25 -10.27 -18.70 -25.87
CA ALA A 25 -9.32 -18.98 -24.83
C ALA A 25 -10.11 -19.50 -23.63
N GLY A 26 -10.45 -20.77 -23.65
CA GLY A 26 -11.12 -21.48 -22.56
C GLY A 26 -10.21 -21.50 -21.33
N LEU A 27 -10.40 -20.54 -20.44
CA LEU A 27 -9.70 -20.49 -19.16
C LEU A 27 -10.49 -21.27 -18.12
N CYS A 28 -9.90 -22.36 -17.66
CA CYS A 28 -10.33 -23.11 -16.49
C CYS A 28 -10.03 -22.29 -15.24
N LEU A 29 -11.01 -21.55 -14.69
CA LEU A 29 -10.84 -20.48 -13.70
C LEU A 29 -10.57 -20.94 -12.26
N PHE A 30 -10.79 -22.21 -11.91
CA PHE A 30 -10.80 -22.68 -10.53
C PHE A 30 -9.97 -23.96 -10.28
N ARG A 31 -9.19 -24.41 -11.24
CA ARG A 31 -8.20 -25.46 -11.03
C ARG A 31 -6.80 -24.85 -11.15
N ALA A 32 -5.92 -25.19 -10.22
CA ALA A 32 -4.49 -24.95 -10.40
C ALA A 32 -4.10 -25.39 -11.81
N ARG A 33 -3.69 -24.43 -12.67
CA ARG A 33 -3.30 -24.76 -14.05
C ARG A 33 -2.21 -25.83 -14.03
N PRO A 34 -2.28 -26.84 -14.90
CA PRO A 34 -1.21 -27.82 -15.00
C PRO A 34 0.10 -27.09 -15.31
N MET A 35 1.15 -27.40 -14.54
CA MET A 35 2.48 -26.87 -14.79
C MET A 35 3.02 -27.43 -16.11
N ASN A 36 3.74 -26.60 -16.87
CA ASN A 36 4.45 -27.04 -18.05
C ASN A 36 5.55 -28.02 -17.63
N THR A 37 5.64 -29.18 -18.25
CA THR A 37 6.66 -30.20 -17.90
C THR A 37 7.91 -30.15 -18.76
N SER A 38 7.96 -29.34 -19.83
CA SER A 38 8.98 -29.37 -20.85
C SER A 38 10.39 -29.03 -20.36
N TYR A 39 10.53 -28.20 -19.33
CA TYR A 39 11.82 -27.76 -18.80
C TYR A 39 12.05 -28.22 -17.35
N ARG A 40 11.29 -29.21 -16.89
CA ARG A 40 11.38 -29.72 -15.53
C ARG A 40 12.59 -30.64 -15.37
N GLN A 41 13.41 -30.38 -14.36
CA GLN A 41 14.64 -31.09 -14.07
C GLN A 41 14.81 -31.35 -12.58
N PRO A 42 15.57 -32.40 -12.17
CA PRO A 42 15.93 -32.58 -10.76
C PRO A 42 16.77 -31.39 -10.24
N LEU A 43 16.50 -30.93 -9.03
CA LEU A 43 17.39 -29.99 -8.35
C LEU A 43 18.51 -30.73 -7.66
N PRO A 44 19.79 -30.51 -8.04
CA PRO A 44 20.92 -31.26 -7.52
C PRO A 44 20.98 -31.26 -5.99
N GLY A 45 21.27 -32.44 -5.39
CA GLY A 45 21.41 -32.59 -3.95
C GLY A 45 20.10 -32.57 -3.15
N THR A 46 18.95 -32.64 -3.83
CA THR A 46 17.62 -32.64 -3.19
C THR A 46 16.70 -33.68 -3.85
N ASP A 47 15.57 -34.00 -3.20
CA ASP A 47 14.49 -34.79 -3.80
C ASP A 47 13.51 -33.94 -4.65
N LEU A 48 13.81 -32.64 -4.82
CA LEU A 48 12.97 -31.70 -5.52
C LEU A 48 13.33 -31.60 -7.01
N GLN A 49 12.40 -31.07 -7.76
CA GLN A 49 12.60 -30.67 -9.15
C GLN A 49 12.42 -29.14 -9.28
N PHE A 50 12.97 -28.57 -10.35
CA PHE A 50 12.81 -27.17 -10.68
C PHE A 50 12.62 -26.98 -12.19
N PHE A 51 12.25 -25.78 -12.60
CA PHE A 51 12.11 -25.42 -14.00
C PHE A 51 13.35 -24.69 -14.49
N ASN A 52 14.05 -25.30 -15.46
CA ASN A 52 15.25 -24.70 -16.04
C ASN A 52 14.89 -23.59 -17.03
N ALA A 53 14.68 -22.38 -16.49
CA ALA A 53 14.40 -21.18 -17.30
C ALA A 53 15.57 -20.78 -18.18
N GLN A 54 16.81 -21.05 -17.75
CA GLN A 54 18.01 -20.81 -18.57
C GLN A 54 17.94 -21.59 -19.89
N ALA A 55 17.62 -22.87 -19.84
CA ALA A 55 17.50 -23.67 -21.06
C ALA A 55 16.43 -23.15 -22.02
N ALA A 56 15.32 -22.66 -21.48
CA ALA A 56 14.24 -22.08 -22.27
C ALA A 56 14.63 -20.73 -22.93
N VAL A 57 15.33 -19.87 -22.21
CA VAL A 57 15.85 -18.59 -22.73
C VAL A 57 16.95 -18.79 -23.76
N GLU A 58 17.88 -19.70 -23.51
CA GLU A 58 18.97 -20.03 -24.44
C GLU A 58 18.44 -20.66 -25.75
N ALA A 59 17.31 -21.34 -25.72
CA ALA A 59 16.62 -21.83 -26.90
C ALA A 59 16.04 -20.70 -27.77
N ILE A 60 15.69 -19.56 -27.20
CA ILE A 60 15.26 -18.36 -27.94
C ILE A 60 16.47 -17.67 -28.57
N ARG A 61 17.50 -17.42 -27.75
CA ARG A 61 18.74 -16.76 -28.19
C ARG A 61 19.93 -17.24 -27.37
N PRO A 62 20.87 -17.98 -27.98
CA PRO A 62 22.08 -18.41 -27.30
C PRO A 62 22.88 -17.23 -26.70
N GLY A 63 23.31 -17.38 -25.46
CA GLY A 63 24.04 -16.35 -24.68
C GLY A 63 23.15 -15.26 -24.10
N ALA A 64 21.83 -15.36 -24.21
CA ALA A 64 20.93 -14.35 -23.66
C ALA A 64 20.85 -14.41 -22.13
N TRP A 65 20.84 -15.60 -21.53
CA TRP A 65 20.66 -15.78 -20.09
C TRP A 65 21.64 -14.98 -19.24
N SER A 66 22.91 -15.01 -19.58
CA SER A 66 23.96 -14.32 -18.84
C SER A 66 23.77 -12.80 -18.79
N ARG A 67 23.11 -12.22 -19.80
CA ARG A 67 22.84 -10.79 -19.91
C ARG A 67 21.51 -10.36 -19.30
N LEU A 68 20.62 -11.32 -18.94
CA LEU A 68 19.36 -10.98 -18.30
C LEU A 68 19.57 -10.49 -16.87
N PRO A 69 18.92 -9.37 -16.47
CA PRO A 69 18.79 -8.95 -15.07
C PRO A 69 18.10 -9.99 -14.19
N TYR A 70 18.27 -9.89 -12.88
CA TYR A 70 17.67 -10.78 -11.88
C TYR A 70 16.16 -10.94 -12.08
N THR A 71 15.46 -9.83 -12.15
CA THR A 71 13.99 -9.77 -12.34
C THR A 71 13.55 -10.53 -13.59
N SER A 72 14.26 -10.32 -14.70
CA SER A 72 13.97 -11.02 -15.96
C SER A 72 14.12 -12.53 -15.83
N ARG A 73 15.10 -13.01 -15.06
CA ARG A 73 15.32 -14.45 -14.81
C ARG A 73 14.18 -15.04 -13.99
N VAL A 74 13.70 -14.35 -12.96
CA VAL A 74 12.56 -14.77 -12.13
C VAL A 74 11.27 -14.78 -12.94
N HIS A 75 11.02 -13.76 -13.77
CA HIS A 75 9.85 -13.76 -14.67
C HIS A 75 9.93 -14.89 -15.72
N ALA A 76 11.11 -15.16 -16.28
CA ALA A 76 11.30 -16.29 -17.21
C ALA A 76 10.98 -17.62 -16.55
N GLU A 77 11.40 -17.84 -15.29
CA GLU A 77 11.05 -19.04 -14.51
C GLU A 77 9.54 -19.16 -14.34
N ASN A 78 8.88 -18.07 -13.91
CA ASN A 78 7.44 -18.05 -13.71
C ASN A 78 6.67 -18.39 -14.99
N LEU A 79 7.10 -17.85 -16.13
CA LEU A 79 6.53 -18.16 -17.45
C LEU A 79 6.75 -19.62 -17.83
N VAL A 80 7.98 -20.14 -17.70
CA VAL A 80 8.29 -21.53 -18.03
C VAL A 80 7.46 -22.50 -17.20
N ARG A 81 7.24 -22.18 -15.93
CA ARG A 81 6.45 -22.99 -15.01
C ARG A 81 4.95 -22.88 -15.21
N ARG A 82 4.40 -21.69 -15.53
CA ARG A 82 2.96 -21.38 -15.40
C ARG A 82 2.28 -20.91 -16.67
N CYS A 83 3.02 -20.41 -17.67
CA CYS A 83 2.45 -19.90 -18.91
C CYS A 83 1.92 -21.03 -19.80
N GLU A 84 0.89 -20.72 -20.55
CA GLU A 84 0.39 -21.65 -21.58
C GLU A 84 1.46 -21.92 -22.63
N PRO A 85 1.67 -23.19 -23.03
CA PRO A 85 2.69 -23.54 -24.00
C PRO A 85 2.62 -22.76 -25.32
N ALA A 86 1.42 -22.41 -25.77
CA ALA A 86 1.22 -21.64 -26.99
C ALA A 86 1.75 -20.19 -26.91
N LEU A 87 1.79 -19.60 -25.70
CA LEU A 87 2.24 -18.22 -25.47
C LEU A 87 3.70 -18.16 -25.00
N LEU A 88 4.25 -19.26 -24.50
CA LEU A 88 5.56 -19.26 -23.81
C LEU A 88 6.68 -18.67 -24.66
N THR A 89 6.81 -19.09 -25.91
CA THR A 89 7.87 -18.62 -26.81
C THR A 89 7.78 -17.12 -27.06
N GLU A 90 6.58 -16.61 -27.26
CA GLU A 90 6.34 -15.18 -27.47
C GLU A 90 6.69 -14.37 -26.21
N CYS A 91 6.20 -14.81 -25.04
CA CYS A 91 6.47 -14.14 -23.77
C CYS A 91 7.97 -14.12 -23.43
N LEU A 92 8.67 -15.24 -23.60
CA LEU A 92 10.13 -15.29 -23.39
C LEU A 92 10.88 -14.41 -24.40
N THR A 93 10.43 -14.34 -25.65
CA THR A 93 11.04 -13.46 -26.67
C THR A 93 10.94 -11.99 -26.24
N GLN A 94 9.82 -11.56 -25.67
CA GLN A 94 9.68 -10.20 -25.15
C GLN A 94 10.70 -9.89 -24.04
N ILE A 95 10.91 -10.82 -23.12
CA ILE A 95 11.92 -10.66 -22.06
C ILE A 95 13.33 -10.57 -22.66
N VAL A 96 13.69 -11.49 -23.57
CA VAL A 96 15.02 -11.57 -24.19
C VAL A 96 15.32 -10.34 -25.05
N GLU A 97 14.32 -9.82 -25.74
CA GLU A 97 14.44 -8.68 -26.65
C GLU A 97 14.05 -7.35 -26.02
N ARG A 98 13.65 -7.36 -24.74
CA ARG A 98 13.17 -6.17 -24.00
C ARG A 98 12.03 -5.45 -24.71
N LYS A 99 11.14 -6.22 -25.34
CA LYS A 99 9.96 -5.67 -26.04
C LYS A 99 8.82 -5.42 -25.07
N ARG A 100 8.07 -4.34 -25.33
CA ARG A 100 6.91 -3.92 -24.53
C ARG A 100 5.65 -3.82 -25.38
N GLU A 101 5.60 -4.53 -26.48
CA GLU A 101 4.50 -4.46 -27.43
C GLU A 101 3.26 -5.21 -26.93
N ARG A 102 3.47 -6.26 -26.13
CA ARG A 102 2.42 -7.13 -25.60
C ARG A 102 2.61 -7.40 -24.12
N ASP A 103 1.53 -7.76 -23.47
CA ASP A 103 1.54 -8.15 -22.07
C ASP A 103 1.88 -9.63 -21.94
N PHE A 104 2.42 -10.01 -20.81
CA PHE A 104 2.64 -11.39 -20.44
C PHE A 104 1.97 -11.72 -19.10
N PRO A 105 1.55 -12.98 -18.87
CA PRO A 105 0.93 -13.38 -17.62
C PRO A 105 1.97 -13.63 -16.55
N TRP A 106 1.80 -12.99 -15.41
CA TRP A 106 2.56 -13.25 -14.19
C TRP A 106 1.66 -13.92 -13.15
N PHE A 107 2.17 -15.00 -12.54
CA PHE A 107 1.46 -15.79 -11.54
C PHE A 107 2.18 -15.69 -10.19
N PRO A 108 1.86 -14.72 -9.34
CA PRO A 108 2.40 -14.64 -7.99
C PRO A 108 2.13 -15.93 -7.21
N ALA A 109 3.08 -16.34 -6.36
CA ALA A 109 2.95 -17.58 -5.59
C ALA A 109 1.97 -17.45 -4.42
N ARG A 110 1.77 -16.23 -3.90
CA ARG A 110 0.90 -15.94 -2.76
C ARG A 110 0.45 -14.49 -2.75
N VAL A 111 -0.54 -14.20 -1.87
CA VAL A 111 -1.06 -12.85 -1.61
C VAL A 111 -0.86 -12.53 -0.15
N VAL A 112 -0.28 -11.36 0.16
CA VAL A 112 -0.12 -10.87 1.53
C VAL A 112 -0.95 -9.62 1.71
N CYS A 113 -1.78 -9.58 2.75
CA CYS A 113 -2.74 -8.51 2.98
C CYS A 113 -2.58 -7.92 4.38
N HIS A 114 -2.67 -6.61 4.51
CA HIS A 114 -3.03 -5.98 5.77
C HIS A 114 -4.56 -5.95 5.95
N ASP A 115 -5.04 -5.81 7.17
CA ASP A 115 -6.46 -5.98 7.51
C ASP A 115 -7.40 -4.92 6.89
N ILE A 116 -6.94 -3.75 6.49
CA ILE A 116 -7.83 -2.73 5.92
C ILE A 116 -8.24 -3.08 4.48
N LEU A 117 -7.28 -3.34 3.59
CA LEU A 117 -7.58 -3.69 2.19
C LEU A 117 -7.85 -5.19 2.02
N GLY A 118 -7.16 -6.04 2.77
CA GLY A 118 -7.38 -7.47 2.75
C GLY A 118 -8.77 -7.84 3.26
N GLN A 119 -9.25 -7.22 4.35
CA GLN A 119 -10.62 -7.39 4.82
C GLN A 119 -11.61 -6.93 3.74
N THR A 120 -11.36 -5.80 3.07
CA THR A 120 -12.25 -5.31 2.00
C THR A 120 -12.31 -6.32 0.84
N ALA A 121 -11.17 -6.87 0.43
CA ALA A 121 -11.13 -7.93 -0.58
C ALA A 121 -11.90 -9.20 -0.14
N LEU A 122 -11.78 -9.60 1.13
CA LEU A 122 -12.54 -10.73 1.66
C LEU A 122 -14.04 -10.43 1.78
N VAL A 123 -14.44 -9.18 2.06
CA VAL A 123 -15.85 -8.74 2.02
C VAL A 123 -16.39 -8.85 0.58
N ASP A 124 -15.59 -8.48 -0.40
CA ASP A 124 -15.96 -8.61 -1.81
C ASP A 124 -16.11 -10.09 -2.22
N LEU A 125 -15.19 -10.97 -1.79
CA LEU A 125 -15.29 -12.42 -2.01
C LEU A 125 -16.51 -13.03 -1.31
N ALA A 126 -16.84 -12.58 -0.10
CA ALA A 126 -18.05 -13.00 0.61
C ALA A 126 -19.32 -12.55 -0.15
N GLY A 127 -19.34 -11.30 -0.64
CA GLY A 127 -20.42 -10.80 -1.48
C GLY A 127 -20.51 -11.53 -2.83
N LEU A 128 -19.37 -11.95 -3.41
CA LEU A 128 -19.34 -12.80 -4.59
C LEU A 128 -19.98 -14.15 -4.32
N ARG A 129 -19.72 -14.77 -3.14
CA ARG A 129 -20.40 -16.01 -2.72
C ARG A 129 -21.91 -15.82 -2.66
N ASP A 130 -22.39 -14.71 -2.10
CA ASP A 130 -23.81 -14.39 -2.10
C ASP A 130 -24.38 -14.27 -3.52
N ALA A 131 -23.69 -13.52 -4.39
CA ALA A 131 -24.13 -13.35 -5.78
C ALA A 131 -24.20 -14.67 -6.56
N ILE A 132 -23.29 -15.59 -6.29
CA ILE A 132 -23.29 -16.95 -6.86
C ILE A 132 -24.46 -17.77 -6.29
N ALA A 133 -24.70 -17.72 -4.98
CA ALA A 133 -25.81 -18.42 -4.32
C ALA A 133 -27.17 -17.90 -4.79
N ASP A 134 -27.34 -16.59 -4.93
CA ASP A 134 -28.55 -15.93 -5.43
C ASP A 134 -28.94 -16.43 -6.84
N GLN A 135 -27.96 -16.91 -7.62
CA GLN A 135 -28.15 -17.47 -8.95
C GLN A 135 -28.13 -19.02 -8.98
N GLY A 136 -28.19 -19.65 -7.79
CA GLY A 136 -28.27 -21.11 -7.66
C GLY A 136 -26.95 -21.85 -7.90
N GLY A 137 -25.80 -21.14 -7.84
CA GLY A 137 -24.46 -21.73 -7.84
C GLY A 137 -24.04 -22.18 -6.45
N ASP A 138 -22.92 -22.89 -6.35
CA ASP A 138 -22.33 -23.32 -5.08
C ASP A 138 -21.38 -22.24 -4.53
N PRO A 139 -21.73 -21.52 -3.46
CA PRO A 139 -20.87 -20.50 -2.87
C PRO A 139 -19.58 -21.07 -2.26
N ALA A 140 -19.60 -22.33 -1.79
CA ALA A 140 -18.42 -22.98 -1.22
C ALA A 140 -17.30 -23.26 -2.23
N ALA A 141 -17.61 -23.20 -3.53
CA ALA A 141 -16.61 -23.35 -4.59
C ALA A 141 -15.75 -22.10 -4.77
N VAL A 142 -16.18 -20.92 -4.31
CA VAL A 142 -15.41 -19.68 -4.37
C VAL A 142 -14.40 -19.65 -3.23
N ASN A 143 -13.13 -19.91 -3.54
CA ASN A 143 -12.03 -19.91 -2.59
C ASN A 143 -10.75 -19.37 -3.24
N PRO A 144 -9.85 -18.74 -2.48
CA PRO A 144 -8.50 -18.48 -2.95
C PRO A 144 -7.77 -19.76 -3.41
N VAL A 145 -7.11 -19.70 -4.56
CA VAL A 145 -6.34 -20.84 -5.12
C VAL A 145 -4.85 -20.74 -4.80
N VAL A 146 -4.41 -19.58 -4.31
CA VAL A 146 -3.07 -19.36 -3.77
C VAL A 146 -3.16 -19.06 -2.28
N PRO A 147 -2.10 -19.24 -1.48
CA PRO A 147 -2.10 -18.82 -0.09
C PRO A 147 -2.39 -17.32 0.04
N VAL A 148 -3.33 -16.97 0.91
CA VAL A 148 -3.67 -15.60 1.29
C VAL A 148 -3.35 -15.42 2.76
N GLN A 149 -2.45 -14.52 3.07
CA GLN A 149 -1.98 -14.25 4.41
C GLN A 149 -2.45 -12.86 4.82
N LEU A 150 -3.39 -12.81 5.75
CA LEU A 150 -3.98 -11.58 6.30
C LEU A 150 -3.35 -11.27 7.64
N ILE A 151 -2.76 -10.09 7.76
CA ILE A 151 -2.19 -9.59 9.02
C ILE A 151 -3.05 -8.44 9.53
N VAL A 152 -3.51 -8.53 10.78
CA VAL A 152 -4.30 -7.47 11.42
C VAL A 152 -3.34 -6.49 12.08
N ASP A 153 -2.99 -5.43 11.35
CA ASP A 153 -1.93 -4.49 11.72
C ASP A 153 -2.25 -3.01 11.48
N HIS A 154 -3.43 -2.68 10.94
CA HIS A 154 -3.81 -1.30 10.59
C HIS A 154 -5.08 -0.81 11.33
N SER A 155 -5.49 -1.48 12.39
CA SER A 155 -6.72 -1.19 13.13
C SER A 155 -6.54 -0.29 14.34
N LEU A 156 -5.31 -0.19 14.86
CA LEU A 156 -5.02 0.45 16.15
C LEU A 156 -4.68 1.92 15.97
N ALA A 157 -5.42 2.79 16.69
CA ALA A 157 -5.03 4.17 16.91
C ALA A 157 -4.28 4.33 18.24
N VAL A 158 -3.23 5.15 18.25
CA VAL A 158 -2.42 5.43 19.44
C VAL A 158 -3.16 6.45 20.31
N GLU A 159 -4.14 6.00 21.08
CA GLU A 159 -4.87 6.88 22.00
C GLU A 159 -4.00 7.21 23.23
N CYS A 160 -3.31 6.22 23.77
CA CYS A 160 -2.36 6.39 24.87
C CYS A 160 -0.93 6.42 24.32
N GLY A 161 -0.20 7.50 24.59
CA GLY A 161 1.20 7.67 24.21
C GLY A 161 2.16 6.81 25.04
N GLY A 162 3.40 6.65 24.54
CA GLY A 162 4.41 5.79 25.15
C GLY A 162 4.94 6.23 26.53
N TYR A 163 4.46 7.35 27.05
CA TYR A 163 4.72 7.78 28.43
C TYR A 163 3.73 7.18 29.46
N ASP A 164 2.69 6.49 29.00
CA ASP A 164 1.80 5.71 29.84
C ASP A 164 2.33 4.27 29.93
N PRO A 165 2.70 3.77 31.11
CA PRO A 165 3.23 2.41 31.26
C PRO A 165 2.29 1.30 30.82
N GLN A 166 0.99 1.60 30.69
CA GLN A 166 -0.06 0.65 30.26
C GLN A 166 -0.56 1.01 28.85
N ALA A 167 0.21 1.79 28.08
CA ALA A 167 -0.21 2.26 26.75
C ALA A 167 -0.59 1.12 25.81
N PHE A 168 0.20 0.04 25.78
CA PHE A 168 -0.05 -1.11 24.92
C PHE A 168 -1.39 -1.78 25.24
N GLU A 169 -1.62 -2.12 26.50
CA GLU A 169 -2.83 -2.79 26.95
C GLU A 169 -4.08 -1.93 26.75
N LYS A 170 -3.99 -0.62 27.04
CA LYS A 170 -5.10 0.33 26.84
C LYS A 170 -5.43 0.50 25.36
N ASN A 171 -4.42 0.73 24.52
CA ASN A 171 -4.62 0.86 23.08
C ASN A 171 -5.19 -0.41 22.48
N ARG A 172 -4.72 -1.58 22.93
CA ARG A 172 -5.20 -2.89 22.49
C ARG A 172 -6.66 -3.12 22.89
N ALA A 173 -7.05 -2.79 24.12
CA ALA A 173 -8.42 -2.90 24.59
C ALA A 173 -9.39 -1.98 23.81
N ILE A 174 -8.94 -0.76 23.46
CA ILE A 174 -9.71 0.17 22.63
C ILE A 174 -9.84 -0.38 21.20
N GLU A 175 -8.77 -0.92 20.63
CA GLU A 175 -8.77 -1.55 19.31
C GLU A 175 -9.78 -2.70 19.25
N ASP A 176 -9.73 -3.63 20.19
CA ASP A 176 -10.65 -4.78 20.27
C ASP A 176 -12.11 -4.34 20.34
N ARG A 177 -12.42 -3.38 21.19
CA ARG A 177 -13.77 -2.86 21.35
C ARG A 177 -14.28 -2.16 20.09
N ARG A 178 -13.47 -1.29 19.50
CA ARG A 178 -13.86 -0.53 18.29
C ARG A 178 -14.00 -1.40 17.05
N ASN A 179 -13.27 -2.51 16.97
CA ASN A 179 -13.21 -3.35 15.76
C ASN A 179 -13.88 -4.72 15.95
N GLU A 180 -14.73 -4.91 16.93
CA GLU A 180 -15.37 -6.20 17.23
C GLU A 180 -16.05 -6.83 16.00
N ASP A 181 -16.85 -6.08 15.24
CA ASP A 181 -17.51 -6.55 14.03
C ASP A 181 -16.51 -6.98 12.95
N ARG A 182 -15.41 -6.22 12.79
CA ARG A 182 -14.34 -6.54 11.83
C ARG A 182 -13.62 -7.83 12.20
N PHE A 183 -13.27 -7.97 13.46
CA PHE A 183 -12.57 -9.17 13.94
C PHE A 183 -13.45 -10.40 13.89
N HIS A 184 -14.75 -10.25 14.15
CA HIS A 184 -15.73 -11.32 13.94
C HIS A 184 -15.79 -11.78 12.47
N PHE A 185 -15.82 -10.83 11.52
CA PHE A 185 -15.79 -11.14 10.09
C PHE A 185 -14.48 -11.83 9.68
N ILE A 186 -13.34 -11.32 10.12
CA ILE A 186 -12.02 -11.89 9.82
C ILE A 186 -11.91 -13.33 10.36
N ASP A 187 -12.41 -13.57 11.58
CA ASP A 187 -12.44 -14.90 12.19
C ASP A 187 -13.36 -15.86 11.40
N TRP A 188 -14.51 -15.38 10.92
CA TRP A 188 -15.34 -16.15 10.00
C TRP A 188 -14.58 -16.47 8.70
N CYS A 189 -13.88 -15.49 8.09
CA CYS A 189 -13.11 -15.73 6.87
C CYS A 189 -12.09 -16.84 7.04
N LYS A 190 -11.37 -16.86 8.16
CA LYS A 190 -10.39 -17.90 8.49
C LYS A 190 -11.01 -19.31 8.49
N ARG A 191 -12.28 -19.45 8.90
CA ARG A 191 -12.99 -20.73 8.99
C ARG A 191 -13.81 -21.08 7.74
N ALA A 192 -14.25 -20.07 6.98
CA ALA A 192 -15.10 -20.25 5.82
C ALA A 192 -14.34 -20.36 4.49
N PHE A 193 -13.18 -19.75 4.36
CA PHE A 193 -12.35 -19.83 3.16
C PHE A 193 -11.20 -20.83 3.31
N LYS A 194 -10.91 -21.54 2.24
CA LYS A 194 -9.64 -22.31 2.11
C LYS A 194 -8.50 -21.36 1.76
N ASN A 195 -7.28 -21.75 2.16
CA ASN A 195 -6.05 -21.01 1.86
C ASN A 195 -6.01 -19.57 2.42
N VAL A 196 -6.79 -19.26 3.46
CA VAL A 196 -6.74 -17.98 4.15
C VAL A 196 -6.13 -18.19 5.54
N GLU A 197 -4.95 -17.63 5.75
CA GLU A 197 -4.26 -17.58 7.03
C GLU A 197 -4.40 -16.18 7.63
N VAL A 198 -4.67 -16.09 8.93
CA VAL A 198 -4.86 -14.82 9.63
C VAL A 198 -3.86 -14.70 10.78
N ILE A 199 -3.07 -13.64 10.78
CA ILE A 199 -2.24 -13.23 11.91
C ILE A 199 -3.07 -12.24 12.74
N PRO A 200 -3.42 -12.57 13.99
CA PRO A 200 -4.29 -11.72 14.80
C PRO A 200 -3.61 -10.42 15.21
N PRO A 201 -4.39 -9.40 15.63
CA PRO A 201 -3.86 -8.11 16.01
C PRO A 201 -2.88 -8.17 17.19
N GLY A 202 -1.99 -7.16 17.26
CA GLY A 202 -0.98 -7.06 18.32
C GLY A 202 0.24 -7.98 18.14
N ASN A 203 0.47 -8.55 16.95
CA ASN A 203 1.61 -9.43 16.67
C ASN A 203 2.71 -8.81 15.81
N GLY A 204 2.43 -7.71 15.14
CA GLY A 204 3.36 -7.00 14.26
C GLY A 204 2.71 -6.59 12.95
N ILE A 205 3.51 -6.05 12.04
CA ILE A 205 3.06 -5.59 10.72
C ILE A 205 3.40 -6.59 9.62
N MET A 206 2.59 -6.58 8.55
CA MET A 206 2.73 -7.52 7.43
C MET A 206 4.13 -7.50 6.81
N HIS A 207 4.76 -6.33 6.64
CA HIS A 207 6.05 -6.23 5.95
C HIS A 207 7.17 -6.86 6.75
N GLN A 208 7.24 -6.58 8.05
CA GLN A 208 8.28 -7.12 8.92
C GLN A 208 8.06 -8.61 9.18
N ILE A 209 6.84 -9.06 9.45
CA ILE A 209 6.52 -10.49 9.62
C ILE A 209 6.82 -11.25 8.32
N ASN A 210 6.51 -10.67 7.16
CA ASN A 210 6.81 -11.26 5.87
C ASN A 210 8.32 -11.45 5.66
N LEU A 211 9.11 -10.41 5.94
CA LEU A 211 10.57 -10.45 5.85
C LEU A 211 11.17 -11.45 6.84
N GLU A 212 10.76 -11.38 8.11
CA GLU A 212 11.34 -12.16 9.20
C GLU A 212 10.91 -13.63 9.18
N ARG A 213 9.72 -13.97 8.66
CA ARG A 213 9.19 -15.33 8.78
C ARG A 213 8.44 -15.87 7.57
N MET A 214 7.51 -15.08 6.96
CA MET A 214 6.54 -15.66 6.02
C MET A 214 7.16 -15.99 4.67
N SER A 215 8.10 -15.19 4.18
CA SER A 215 8.78 -15.49 2.93
C SER A 215 9.71 -16.69 3.07
N PRO A 216 9.51 -17.74 2.26
CA PRO A 216 10.44 -18.85 2.20
C PRO A 216 11.66 -18.54 1.32
N VAL A 217 11.67 -17.44 0.57
CA VAL A 217 12.60 -17.06 -0.50
C VAL A 217 12.54 -18.03 -1.67
N ILE A 218 12.65 -19.33 -1.40
CA ILE A 218 12.41 -20.42 -2.36
C ILE A 218 11.36 -21.36 -1.76
N HIS A 219 10.29 -21.55 -2.50
CA HIS A 219 9.25 -22.53 -2.18
C HIS A 219 9.72 -23.96 -2.45
N ALA A 220 9.20 -24.91 -1.65
CA ALA A 220 9.26 -26.35 -1.91
C ALA A 220 7.84 -26.89 -1.78
N ASP A 221 7.11 -26.94 -2.87
CA ASP A 221 5.71 -27.33 -2.88
C ASP A 221 5.45 -28.43 -3.93
N ASN A 222 4.76 -29.50 -3.53
CA ASN A 222 4.43 -30.63 -4.42
C ASN A 222 5.65 -31.20 -5.16
N GLY A 223 6.82 -31.23 -4.51
CA GLY A 223 8.07 -31.75 -5.08
C GLY A 223 8.75 -30.78 -6.05
N ILE A 224 8.33 -29.52 -6.12
CA ILE A 224 8.89 -28.49 -6.98
C ILE A 224 9.48 -27.36 -6.14
N ALA A 225 10.71 -26.97 -6.47
CA ALA A 225 11.34 -25.75 -5.97
C ALA A 225 11.14 -24.60 -6.96
N TYR A 226 10.79 -23.40 -6.46
CA TYR A 226 10.62 -22.20 -7.28
C TYR A 226 10.76 -20.92 -6.45
N PRO A 227 11.11 -19.76 -7.07
CA PRO A 227 11.26 -18.50 -6.36
C PRO A 227 9.95 -18.03 -5.74
N ASP A 228 10.04 -17.45 -4.55
CA ASP A 228 8.92 -16.73 -3.97
C ASP A 228 8.64 -15.46 -4.76
N THR A 229 7.37 -15.25 -5.07
CA THR A 229 6.85 -14.04 -5.69
C THR A 229 5.49 -13.74 -5.10
N LEU A 230 5.18 -12.47 -4.85
CA LEU A 230 3.90 -12.14 -4.25
C LEU A 230 3.34 -10.80 -4.71
N VAL A 231 2.05 -10.66 -4.58
CA VAL A 231 1.38 -9.35 -4.54
C VAL A 231 0.93 -9.05 -3.12
N GLY A 232 0.97 -7.80 -2.74
CA GLY A 232 0.48 -7.36 -1.43
C GLY A 232 -0.45 -6.17 -1.53
N THR A 233 -1.46 -6.12 -0.66
CA THR A 233 -2.47 -5.04 -0.65
C THR A 233 -1.95 -3.74 -0.05
N ASP A 234 -0.65 -3.60 0.09
CA ASP A 234 0.03 -2.39 0.53
C ASP A 234 1.14 -1.98 -0.44
N SER A 235 1.33 -0.68 -0.63
CA SER A 235 2.36 -0.15 -1.52
C SER A 235 3.79 -0.45 -1.06
N HIS A 236 4.02 -0.72 0.23
CA HIS A 236 5.33 -1.06 0.80
C HIS A 236 5.61 -2.57 0.78
N THR A 237 4.83 -3.35 0.06
CA THR A 237 5.08 -4.78 -0.20
C THR A 237 6.50 -5.07 -0.67
N PRO A 238 7.18 -4.19 -1.46
CA PRO A 238 8.57 -4.36 -1.86
C PRO A 238 9.60 -4.46 -0.73
N HIS A 239 9.21 -4.26 0.53
CA HIS A 239 10.10 -4.46 1.68
C HIS A 239 10.85 -5.80 1.67
N VAL A 240 10.21 -6.88 1.22
CA VAL A 240 10.79 -8.22 1.13
C VAL A 240 11.66 -8.43 -0.12
N ASP A 241 11.69 -7.47 -1.06
CA ASP A 241 12.59 -7.50 -2.23
C ASP A 241 14.08 -7.53 -1.80
N ALA A 242 14.34 -7.09 -0.55
CA ALA A 242 15.65 -7.20 0.09
C ALA A 242 16.20 -8.64 0.14
N LEU A 243 15.33 -9.66 0.10
CA LEU A 243 15.69 -11.09 0.09
C LEU A 243 15.80 -11.69 -1.32
N GLY A 244 15.62 -10.90 -2.38
CA GLY A 244 15.57 -11.39 -3.75
C GLY A 244 14.18 -11.90 -4.16
N VAL A 245 13.15 -11.49 -3.46
CA VAL A 245 11.74 -11.84 -3.75
C VAL A 245 11.11 -10.74 -4.58
N ILE A 246 10.44 -11.06 -5.68
CA ILE A 246 9.64 -10.06 -6.41
C ILE A 246 8.31 -9.88 -5.69
N ALA A 247 8.15 -8.74 -5.05
CA ALA A 247 6.97 -8.40 -4.27
C ALA A 247 6.40 -7.05 -4.71
N VAL A 248 5.18 -7.06 -5.24
CA VAL A 248 4.57 -5.88 -5.85
C VAL A 248 3.35 -5.43 -5.05
N GLY A 249 3.31 -4.15 -4.70
CA GLY A 249 2.14 -3.52 -4.11
C GLY A 249 1.03 -3.34 -5.14
N VAL A 250 -0.18 -3.82 -4.81
CA VAL A 250 -1.37 -3.78 -5.66
C VAL A 250 -2.59 -3.28 -4.88
N GLY A 251 -3.66 -2.94 -5.58
CA GLY A 251 -4.95 -2.68 -4.96
C GLY A 251 -5.71 -3.96 -4.59
N GLY A 252 -6.77 -3.83 -3.79
CA GLY A 252 -7.61 -4.97 -3.37
C GLY A 252 -8.13 -5.77 -4.56
N LEU A 253 -8.64 -5.10 -5.58
CA LEU A 253 -9.21 -5.73 -6.78
C LEU A 253 -8.19 -6.56 -7.58
N GLU A 254 -6.94 -6.12 -7.68
CA GLU A 254 -5.89 -6.90 -8.33
C GLU A 254 -5.46 -8.09 -7.48
N ALA A 255 -5.40 -7.90 -6.15
CA ALA A 255 -5.17 -9.01 -5.23
C ALA A 255 -6.25 -10.09 -5.33
N GLU A 256 -7.53 -9.72 -5.45
CA GLU A 256 -8.65 -10.62 -5.68
C GLU A 256 -8.49 -11.43 -6.98
N ASN A 257 -8.01 -10.80 -8.07
CA ASN A 257 -7.67 -11.51 -9.30
C ASN A 257 -6.69 -12.65 -9.05
N VAL A 258 -5.60 -12.37 -8.32
CA VAL A 258 -4.59 -13.37 -7.97
C VAL A 258 -5.13 -14.42 -7.02
N MET A 259 -5.90 -14.02 -5.99
CA MET A 259 -6.59 -14.95 -5.07
C MET A 259 -7.43 -15.96 -5.83
N LEU A 260 -8.14 -15.51 -6.87
CA LEU A 260 -9.01 -16.35 -7.68
C LEU A 260 -8.30 -17.04 -8.86
N GLY A 261 -6.95 -17.04 -8.87
CA GLY A 261 -6.12 -17.84 -9.79
C GLY A 261 -5.93 -17.26 -11.17
N ARG A 262 -6.28 -16.00 -11.37
CA ARG A 262 -5.97 -15.30 -12.62
C ARG A 262 -4.53 -14.81 -12.62
N ALA A 263 -3.94 -14.74 -13.80
CA ALA A 263 -2.65 -14.06 -13.96
C ALA A 263 -2.82 -12.56 -13.71
N SER A 264 -1.84 -11.95 -13.07
CA SER A 264 -1.62 -10.51 -13.18
C SER A 264 -0.97 -10.25 -14.53
N TRP A 265 -1.74 -9.74 -15.50
CA TRP A 265 -1.20 -9.40 -16.81
C TRP A 265 -0.40 -8.11 -16.72
N MET A 266 0.84 -8.16 -17.16
CA MET A 266 1.73 -7.02 -17.05
C MET A 266 2.54 -6.84 -18.32
N ARG A 267 2.83 -5.58 -18.63
CA ARG A 267 3.83 -5.22 -19.63
C ARG A 267 5.21 -5.33 -19.01
N LEU A 268 6.20 -5.75 -19.80
CA LEU A 268 7.58 -5.82 -19.30
C LEU A 268 7.99 -4.45 -18.73
N PRO A 269 8.32 -4.35 -17.43
CA PRO A 269 8.77 -3.08 -16.85
C PRO A 269 10.13 -2.66 -17.40
N GLU A 270 10.45 -1.39 -17.27
CA GLU A 270 11.83 -0.94 -17.38
C GLU A 270 12.62 -1.50 -16.20
N ILE A 271 13.75 -2.15 -16.44
CA ILE A 271 14.64 -2.65 -15.39
C ILE A 271 15.89 -1.77 -15.35
N VAL A 272 16.01 -1.04 -14.25
CA VAL A 272 17.09 -0.07 -14.03
C VAL A 272 18.07 -0.62 -13.01
N GLY A 273 19.32 -0.74 -13.40
CA GLY A 273 20.43 -1.01 -12.47
C GLY A 273 20.72 0.21 -11.61
N VAL A 274 20.97 0.01 -10.34
CA VAL A 274 21.44 1.04 -9.40
C VAL A 274 22.71 0.52 -8.75
N ARG A 275 23.84 0.95 -9.27
CA ARG A 275 25.14 0.61 -8.73
C ARG A 275 25.41 1.42 -7.48
N LEU A 276 25.47 0.75 -6.34
CA LEU A 276 25.92 1.36 -5.09
C LEU A 276 27.42 1.23 -4.95
N THR A 277 28.09 2.35 -4.79
CA THR A 277 29.56 2.43 -4.58
C THR A 277 29.86 3.00 -3.19
N GLY A 278 31.10 2.93 -2.77
CA GLY A 278 31.54 3.43 -1.48
C GLY A 278 30.92 2.66 -0.29
N ARG A 279 31.04 3.25 0.88
CA ARG A 279 30.52 2.69 2.14
C ARG A 279 29.84 3.75 2.97
N ARG A 280 28.88 3.35 3.81
CA ARG A 280 28.23 4.22 4.77
C ARG A 280 29.26 4.89 5.68
N GLN A 281 29.17 6.21 5.85
CA GLN A 281 29.99 6.98 6.78
C GLN A 281 29.56 6.72 8.23
N SER A 282 30.50 6.93 9.17
CA SER A 282 30.18 6.80 10.60
C SER A 282 29.08 7.80 11.03
N GLY A 283 28.17 7.34 11.88
CA GLY A 283 27.04 8.12 12.39
C GLY A 283 25.89 8.31 11.42
N ILE A 284 25.95 7.68 10.23
CA ILE A 284 24.87 7.68 9.21
C ILE A 284 24.03 6.43 9.38
N THR A 285 22.71 6.59 9.35
CA THR A 285 21.73 5.49 9.47
C THR A 285 21.26 5.00 8.12
N ALA A 286 20.63 3.82 8.09
CA ALA A 286 19.94 3.36 6.88
C ALA A 286 18.83 4.31 6.42
N THR A 287 18.21 5.03 7.36
CA THR A 287 17.21 6.06 7.05
C THR A 287 17.82 7.23 6.27
N ASP A 288 19.00 7.69 6.66
CA ASP A 288 19.70 8.75 5.93
C ASP A 288 20.00 8.32 4.49
N ILE A 289 20.42 7.07 4.31
CA ILE A 289 20.70 6.49 2.98
C ILE A 289 19.43 6.45 2.14
N VAL A 290 18.32 5.93 2.66
CA VAL A 290 17.10 5.77 1.87
C VAL A 290 16.45 7.10 1.52
N LEU A 291 16.50 8.10 2.40
CA LEU A 291 15.99 9.44 2.06
C LEU A 291 16.84 10.11 0.98
N ALA A 292 18.18 9.94 1.01
CA ALA A 292 19.06 10.43 -0.04
C ALA A 292 18.82 9.70 -1.38
N LEU A 293 18.65 8.38 -1.36
CA LEU A 293 18.28 7.60 -2.53
C LEU A 293 16.90 8.00 -3.07
N THR A 294 15.94 8.29 -2.20
CA THR A 294 14.59 8.72 -2.61
C THR A 294 14.63 10.02 -3.40
N GLU A 295 15.38 11.02 -2.92
CA GLU A 295 15.60 12.26 -3.65
C GLU A 295 16.28 11.99 -5.01
N PHE A 296 17.39 11.24 -5.02
CA PHE A 296 18.15 10.91 -6.22
C PHE A 296 17.31 10.19 -7.26
N LEU A 297 16.63 9.10 -6.87
CA LEU A 297 15.83 8.26 -7.78
C LEU A 297 14.61 9.01 -8.35
N ARG A 298 13.95 9.88 -7.57
CA ARG A 298 12.91 10.77 -8.10
C ARG A 298 13.44 11.70 -9.20
N GLN A 299 14.63 12.26 -9.02
CA GLN A 299 15.27 13.09 -10.05
C GLN A 299 15.60 12.27 -11.30
N GLN A 300 15.92 10.97 -11.16
CA GLN A 300 16.16 10.06 -12.28
C GLN A 300 14.89 9.55 -12.98
N ARG A 301 13.69 9.91 -12.48
CA ARG A 301 12.40 9.55 -13.09
C ARG A 301 12.23 8.04 -13.28
N VAL A 302 12.40 7.27 -12.20
CA VAL A 302 12.27 5.79 -12.20
C VAL A 302 10.83 5.32 -11.99
N VAL A 303 9.84 6.18 -12.25
CA VAL A 303 8.42 5.87 -12.01
C VAL A 303 8.00 4.64 -12.81
N GLY A 304 7.46 3.63 -12.10
CA GLY A 304 7.00 2.37 -12.68
C GLY A 304 8.11 1.36 -13.01
N ALA A 305 9.38 1.72 -12.86
CA ALA A 305 10.51 0.82 -13.10
C ALA A 305 10.64 -0.24 -12.00
N TYR A 306 11.34 -1.32 -12.32
CA TYR A 306 11.91 -2.26 -11.37
C TYR A 306 13.37 -1.91 -11.20
N LEU A 307 13.80 -1.69 -9.95
CA LEU A 307 15.18 -1.35 -9.64
C LEU A 307 15.92 -2.60 -9.16
N GLU A 308 17.16 -2.77 -9.63
CA GLU A 308 18.07 -3.80 -9.13
C GLU A 308 19.31 -3.12 -8.55
N PHE A 309 19.47 -3.20 -7.25
CA PHE A 309 20.63 -2.65 -6.55
C PHE A 309 21.79 -3.64 -6.61
N HIS A 310 22.93 -3.19 -7.12
CA HIS A 310 24.11 -4.00 -7.29
C HIS A 310 25.42 -3.25 -6.94
N GLY A 311 26.57 -3.88 -7.13
CA GLY A 311 27.87 -3.30 -6.83
C GLY A 311 28.37 -3.60 -5.42
N GLU A 312 29.57 -3.09 -5.09
CA GLU A 312 30.20 -3.36 -3.78
C GLU A 312 29.46 -2.71 -2.61
N GLY A 313 28.85 -1.54 -2.82
CA GLY A 313 28.03 -0.87 -1.82
C GLY A 313 26.82 -1.72 -1.46
N ALA A 314 26.11 -2.30 -2.44
CA ALA A 314 24.96 -3.17 -2.20
C ALA A 314 25.33 -4.42 -1.38
N ARG A 315 26.48 -5.03 -1.67
CA ARG A 315 26.97 -6.20 -0.92
C ARG A 315 27.39 -5.86 0.52
N SER A 316 27.74 -4.60 0.80
CA SER A 316 28.11 -4.15 2.13
C SER A 316 26.92 -3.90 3.06
N LEU A 317 25.69 -3.78 2.51
CA LEU A 317 24.47 -3.52 3.24
C LEU A 317 23.90 -4.82 3.83
N THR A 318 23.50 -4.76 5.09
CA THR A 318 22.74 -5.84 5.74
C THR A 318 21.34 -5.95 5.15
N ILE A 319 20.66 -7.08 5.36
CA ILE A 319 19.26 -7.21 4.92
C ILE A 319 18.36 -6.15 5.56
N GLY A 320 18.61 -5.74 6.81
CA GLY A 320 17.88 -4.63 7.44
C GLY A 320 18.06 -3.29 6.69
N ASP A 321 19.28 -2.99 6.23
CA ASP A 321 19.55 -1.79 5.41
C ASP A 321 18.87 -1.90 4.05
N ARG A 322 18.98 -3.05 3.37
CA ARG A 322 18.34 -3.32 2.08
C ARG A 322 16.81 -3.22 2.18
N ALA A 323 16.22 -3.78 3.25
CA ALA A 323 14.79 -3.73 3.49
C ALA A 323 14.28 -2.30 3.71
N THR A 324 15.06 -1.46 4.40
CA THR A 324 14.77 -0.04 4.55
C THR A 324 14.73 0.66 3.18
N ILE A 325 15.65 0.34 2.27
CA ILE A 325 15.70 0.88 0.91
C ILE A 325 14.51 0.37 0.08
N SER A 326 14.29 -0.94 0.06
CA SER A 326 13.21 -1.58 -0.72
C SER A 326 11.82 -1.13 -0.26
N ASN A 327 11.64 -0.87 1.04
CA ASN A 327 10.37 -0.39 1.60
C ASN A 327 9.91 0.92 0.97
N MET A 328 10.81 1.84 0.67
CA MET A 328 10.49 3.15 0.12
C MET A 328 10.38 3.18 -1.41
N ALA A 329 10.26 2.02 -2.07
CA ALA A 329 10.04 1.96 -3.52
C ALA A 329 8.90 2.88 -4.01
N PRO A 330 7.74 2.94 -3.35
CA PRO A 330 6.66 3.85 -3.76
C PRO A 330 7.03 5.32 -3.63
N GLU A 331 7.85 5.69 -2.65
CA GLU A 331 8.23 7.09 -2.40
C GLU A 331 9.16 7.63 -3.48
N TYR A 332 10.05 6.80 -4.03
CA TYR A 332 10.83 7.19 -5.20
C TYR A 332 10.16 6.80 -6.54
N GLY A 333 9.00 6.15 -6.50
CA GLY A 333 8.14 5.90 -7.65
C GLY A 333 8.37 4.56 -8.36
N ALA A 334 9.26 3.70 -7.85
CA ALA A 334 9.50 2.38 -8.43
C ALA A 334 8.40 1.38 -8.06
N THR A 335 8.21 0.36 -8.89
CA THR A 335 7.27 -0.74 -8.63
C THR A 335 7.90 -1.81 -7.74
N ALA A 336 9.18 -2.08 -7.91
CA ALA A 336 9.97 -3.04 -7.13
C ALA A 336 11.40 -2.51 -6.93
N ALA A 337 12.09 -3.00 -5.90
CA ALA A 337 13.42 -2.52 -5.50
C ALA A 337 14.24 -3.67 -4.93
N LEU A 338 14.88 -4.42 -5.81
CA LEU A 338 15.43 -5.73 -5.52
C LEU A 338 16.92 -5.70 -5.20
N PHE A 339 17.29 -6.64 -4.34
CA PHE A 339 18.68 -7.08 -4.15
C PHE A 339 18.77 -8.56 -4.49
N ALA A 340 19.78 -8.97 -5.24
CA ALA A 340 19.96 -10.39 -5.57
C ALA A 340 20.29 -11.22 -4.32
N ILE A 341 19.95 -12.50 -4.35
CA ILE A 341 20.28 -13.46 -3.28
C ILE A 341 21.81 -13.60 -3.17
N ASP A 342 22.33 -13.41 -1.96
CA ASP A 342 23.76 -13.54 -1.63
C ASP A 342 23.96 -14.07 -0.20
N GLU A 343 25.19 -14.01 0.31
CA GLU A 343 25.53 -14.41 1.68
C GLU A 343 24.74 -13.63 2.73
N GLN A 344 24.48 -12.33 2.51
CA GLN A 344 23.67 -11.53 3.44
C GLN A 344 22.24 -12.10 3.58
N THR A 345 21.67 -12.62 2.49
CA THR A 345 20.37 -13.30 2.53
C THR A 345 20.44 -14.55 3.42
N LEU A 346 21.46 -15.40 3.25
CA LEU A 346 21.61 -16.60 4.07
C LEU A 346 21.87 -16.29 5.54
N ASP A 347 22.69 -15.28 5.82
CA ASP A 347 22.98 -14.84 7.20
C ASP A 347 21.71 -14.32 7.88
N TYR A 348 20.88 -13.57 7.17
CA TYR A 348 19.59 -13.11 7.68
C TYR A 348 18.62 -14.26 7.94
N LEU A 349 18.56 -15.25 7.05
CA LEU A 349 17.73 -16.44 7.26
C LEU A 349 18.19 -17.23 8.51
N ARG A 350 19.51 -17.32 8.76
CA ARG A 350 20.05 -17.91 10.01
C ARG A 350 19.62 -17.09 11.23
N LEU A 351 19.80 -15.78 11.16
CA LEU A 351 19.44 -14.84 12.24
C LEU A 351 17.96 -14.92 12.59
N THR A 352 17.09 -15.03 11.60
CA THR A 352 15.64 -15.09 11.78
C THR A 352 15.10 -16.50 12.05
N GLY A 353 16.00 -17.47 12.30
CA GLY A 353 15.67 -18.80 12.81
C GLY A 353 15.07 -19.75 11.78
N ARG A 354 15.32 -19.54 10.45
CA ARG A 354 15.01 -20.54 9.41
C ARG A 354 15.80 -21.81 9.62
N THR A 355 15.23 -22.95 9.20
CA THR A 355 15.90 -24.23 9.38
C THR A 355 17.13 -24.36 8.44
N PRO A 356 18.15 -25.15 8.82
CA PRO A 356 19.30 -25.41 7.96
C PRO A 356 18.90 -25.95 6.57
N GLU A 357 17.85 -26.77 6.51
CA GLU A 357 17.33 -27.35 5.26
C GLU A 357 16.76 -26.27 4.35
N GLN A 358 16.00 -25.31 4.91
CA GLN A 358 15.47 -24.19 4.13
C GLN A 358 16.60 -23.30 3.60
N ILE A 359 17.60 -23.03 4.42
CA ILE A 359 18.76 -22.20 4.04
C ILE A 359 19.56 -22.89 2.92
N ALA A 360 19.81 -24.20 3.07
CA ALA A 360 20.50 -24.98 2.03
C ALA A 360 19.70 -25.03 0.72
N LEU A 361 18.38 -25.14 0.80
CA LEU A 361 17.51 -25.08 -0.38
C LEU A 361 17.64 -23.73 -1.11
N VAL A 362 17.60 -22.61 -0.37
CA VAL A 362 17.73 -21.27 -0.94
C VAL A 362 19.06 -21.13 -1.67
N GLU A 363 20.16 -21.52 -1.05
CA GLU A 363 21.49 -21.45 -1.67
C GLU A 363 21.59 -22.35 -2.91
N THR A 364 21.20 -23.61 -2.79
CA THR A 364 21.27 -24.59 -3.88
C THR A 364 20.44 -24.13 -5.08
N TYR A 365 19.21 -23.73 -4.84
CA TYR A 365 18.33 -23.25 -5.90
C TYR A 365 18.87 -21.97 -6.56
N ALA A 366 19.27 -20.98 -5.75
CA ALA A 366 19.75 -19.72 -6.29
C ALA A 366 20.99 -19.86 -7.15
N ARG A 367 21.92 -20.77 -6.78
CA ARG A 367 23.12 -21.07 -7.57
C ARG A 367 22.77 -21.82 -8.85
N GLU A 368 21.95 -22.86 -8.77
CA GLU A 368 21.57 -23.69 -9.92
C GLU A 368 20.69 -22.94 -10.94
N ALA A 369 19.75 -22.12 -10.44
CA ALA A 369 18.87 -21.31 -11.27
C ALA A 369 19.50 -19.97 -11.72
N GLY A 370 20.79 -19.73 -11.42
CA GLY A 370 21.48 -18.48 -11.80
C GLY A 370 20.92 -17.21 -11.16
N LEU A 371 20.31 -17.31 -9.97
CA LEU A 371 19.77 -16.17 -9.20
C LEU A 371 20.73 -15.67 -8.11
N TRP A 372 21.88 -16.34 -7.95
CA TRP A 372 22.92 -15.91 -7.02
C TRP A 372 23.63 -14.65 -7.55
N ALA A 373 23.94 -13.71 -6.68
CA ALA A 373 24.48 -12.39 -7.04
C ALA A 373 25.71 -12.44 -7.97
N ASP A 374 26.59 -13.46 -7.81
CA ASP A 374 27.78 -13.60 -8.66
C ASP A 374 27.46 -14.02 -10.11
N ALA A 375 26.30 -14.64 -10.34
CA ALA A 375 25.83 -15.00 -11.68
C ALA A 375 25.32 -13.80 -12.50
N LEU A 376 25.21 -12.62 -11.88
CA LEU A 376 24.62 -11.41 -12.48
C LEU A 376 25.68 -10.40 -12.96
N GLN A 377 26.97 -10.72 -12.91
CA GLN A 377 28.06 -9.79 -13.27
C GLN A 377 27.98 -9.30 -14.72
N ALA A 378 27.42 -10.10 -15.62
CA ALA A 378 27.24 -9.74 -17.03
C ALA A 378 25.81 -9.24 -17.34
N ALA A 379 24.98 -9.01 -16.34
CA ALA A 379 23.63 -8.49 -16.54
C ALA A 379 23.68 -7.10 -17.15
N GLU A 380 22.82 -6.90 -18.14
CA GLU A 380 22.68 -5.61 -18.84
C GLU A 380 21.37 -4.95 -18.41
N TYR A 381 21.43 -3.70 -18.04
CA TYR A 381 20.29 -2.87 -17.69
C TYR A 381 19.95 -1.91 -18.84
N GLU A 382 18.72 -1.41 -18.88
CA GLU A 382 18.32 -0.40 -19.84
C GLU A 382 18.92 0.97 -19.47
N ARG A 383 18.99 1.24 -18.17
CA ARG A 383 19.75 2.32 -17.56
C ARG A 383 20.53 1.74 -16.39
N ASP A 384 21.74 2.20 -16.19
CA ASP A 384 22.57 1.86 -15.02
C ASP A 384 22.94 3.17 -14.32
N LEU A 385 22.37 3.39 -13.15
CA LEU A 385 22.56 4.57 -12.33
C LEU A 385 23.67 4.29 -11.30
N GLU A 386 24.39 5.30 -10.89
CA GLU A 386 25.42 5.16 -9.85
C GLU A 386 25.11 6.08 -8.67
N PHE A 387 25.24 5.54 -7.45
CA PHE A 387 25.04 6.26 -6.22
C PHE A 387 26.15 5.91 -5.21
N ASP A 388 26.86 6.92 -4.72
CA ASP A 388 27.93 6.75 -3.75
C ASP A 388 27.40 6.86 -2.31
N LEU A 389 27.42 5.76 -1.57
CA LEU A 389 27.01 5.70 -0.16
C LEU A 389 27.85 6.61 0.75
N SER A 390 29.09 6.90 0.36
CA SER A 390 29.97 7.76 1.14
C SER A 390 29.62 9.26 1.06
N SER A 391 28.78 9.64 0.11
CA SER A 391 28.28 11.01 -0.06
C SER A 391 27.12 11.37 0.88
N VAL A 392 26.53 10.38 1.55
CA VAL A 392 25.34 10.57 2.39
C VAL A 392 25.73 11.23 3.71
N VAL A 393 25.04 12.30 4.05
CA VAL A 393 25.13 12.98 5.34
C VAL A 393 23.84 12.81 6.13
N ARG A 394 23.85 13.07 7.44
CA ARG A 394 22.65 13.04 8.26
C ARG A 394 21.60 14.00 7.69
N ASN A 395 20.39 13.51 7.55
CA ASN A 395 19.34 14.26 6.88
C ASN A 395 17.94 13.90 7.42
N MET A 396 16.96 14.65 6.95
CA MET A 396 15.54 14.37 7.13
C MET A 396 14.78 14.80 5.86
N ALA A 397 13.54 14.39 5.73
CA ALA A 397 12.69 14.77 4.59
C ALA A 397 11.40 15.44 5.04
N GLY A 398 11.08 16.57 4.44
CA GLY A 398 9.89 17.35 4.74
C GLY A 398 9.96 18.79 4.23
N PRO A 399 8.88 19.56 4.50
CA PRO A 399 7.84 19.33 5.51
C PRO A 399 6.68 18.41 5.12
N SER A 400 6.46 18.10 3.86
CA SER A 400 5.23 17.40 3.43
C SER A 400 5.48 16.39 2.31
N ASN A 401 6.74 16.05 2.07
CA ASN A 401 7.11 15.19 0.94
C ASN A 401 8.31 14.32 1.27
N PRO A 402 8.25 12.98 1.04
CA PRO A 402 9.35 12.06 1.33
C PRO A 402 10.64 12.31 0.54
N HIS A 403 10.56 12.92 -0.64
CA HIS A 403 11.72 13.25 -1.46
C HIS A 403 12.24 14.70 -1.29
N ALA A 404 11.60 15.50 -0.43
CA ALA A 404 12.07 16.81 -0.06
C ALA A 404 13.15 16.70 1.06
N ARG A 405 14.27 16.06 0.73
CA ARG A 405 15.37 15.83 1.65
C ARG A 405 16.15 17.11 1.97
N VAL A 406 16.50 17.29 3.23
CA VAL A 406 17.37 18.37 3.72
C VAL A 406 18.40 17.78 4.66
N ALA A 407 19.69 18.11 4.46
CA ALA A 407 20.73 17.78 5.42
C ALA A 407 20.45 18.48 6.76
N THR A 408 20.67 17.83 7.88
CA THR A 408 20.43 18.44 9.20
C THR A 408 21.23 19.71 9.43
N ALA A 409 22.42 19.81 8.85
CA ALA A 409 23.25 21.01 8.87
C ALA A 409 22.68 22.20 8.06
N ASP A 410 21.77 21.94 7.12
CA ASP A 410 21.20 22.95 6.22
C ASP A 410 19.79 23.43 6.64
N LEU A 411 19.23 22.88 7.71
CA LEU A 411 17.86 23.19 8.16
C LEU A 411 17.66 24.69 8.41
N ALA A 412 18.64 25.36 8.99
CA ALA A 412 18.61 26.81 9.20
C ALA A 412 18.65 27.60 7.88
N ALA A 413 19.49 27.20 6.93
CA ALA A 413 19.58 27.82 5.61
C ALA A 413 18.30 27.64 4.79
N LYS A 414 17.54 26.58 5.05
CA LYS A 414 16.23 26.31 4.42
C LYS A 414 15.05 26.96 5.17
N GLY A 415 15.29 27.69 6.26
CA GLY A 415 14.26 28.34 7.07
C GLY A 415 13.39 27.37 7.87
N ILE A 416 13.81 26.12 8.04
CA ILE A 416 13.15 25.10 8.86
C ILE A 416 13.54 25.30 10.31
N ALA A 417 14.85 25.26 10.63
CA ALA A 417 15.38 25.69 11.89
C ALA A 417 15.58 27.22 11.91
N GLY A 418 15.62 27.82 13.09
CA GLY A 418 15.79 29.28 13.20
C GLY A 418 15.62 29.80 14.62
N ALA A 419 15.52 31.11 14.77
CA ALA A 419 15.34 31.71 16.09
C ALA A 419 14.02 31.26 16.73
N TRP A 420 14.09 30.70 17.90
CA TRP A 420 12.95 30.33 18.71
C TRP A 420 13.21 30.74 20.16
N THR A 421 12.17 31.08 20.88
CA THR A 421 12.25 31.43 22.29
C THR A 421 11.52 30.39 23.10
N GLN A 422 12.18 29.88 24.13
CA GLN A 422 11.55 29.06 25.15
C GLN A 422 11.23 29.96 26.34
N ASP A 423 9.97 30.32 26.48
CA ASP A 423 9.49 31.08 27.66
C ASP A 423 9.08 30.18 28.85
N GLY A 424 9.46 28.91 28.81
CA GLY A 424 9.41 27.96 29.90
C GLY A 424 8.06 27.28 30.14
N SER A 425 6.95 27.76 29.60
CA SER A 425 5.63 27.22 29.94
C SER A 425 4.66 26.97 28.76
N SER A 426 4.90 27.55 27.59
CA SER A 426 4.01 27.40 26.43
C SER A 426 4.71 26.74 25.25
N MET A 427 3.91 26.13 24.37
CA MET A 427 4.43 25.54 23.14
C MET A 427 5.02 26.62 22.21
N PRO A 428 6.25 26.43 21.69
CA PRO A 428 6.82 27.34 20.70
C PRO A 428 6.16 27.17 19.32
N ASP A 429 6.38 28.13 18.44
CA ASP A 429 6.12 27.94 17.01
C ASP A 429 6.95 26.78 16.46
N GLY A 430 6.38 25.97 15.57
CA GLY A 430 7.03 24.76 15.09
C GLY A 430 7.12 23.64 16.14
N ALA A 431 6.32 23.71 17.23
CA ALA A 431 6.31 22.68 18.28
C ALA A 431 6.14 21.28 17.70
N VAL A 432 7.01 20.36 18.11
CA VAL A 432 6.85 18.94 17.79
C VAL A 432 5.79 18.36 18.73
N ILE A 433 4.60 18.15 18.20
CA ILE A 433 3.46 17.61 18.97
C ILE A 433 3.37 16.09 18.90
N ILE A 434 4.01 15.48 17.90
CA ILE A 434 4.12 14.03 17.73
C ILE A 434 5.57 13.68 17.38
N ALA A 435 6.13 12.73 18.14
CA ALA A 435 7.42 12.11 17.87
C ALA A 435 7.24 10.60 17.89
N ALA A 436 7.28 9.94 16.72
CA ALA A 436 6.92 8.54 16.60
C ALA A 436 8.02 7.70 15.96
N ILE A 437 8.49 6.67 16.67
CA ILE A 437 9.26 5.57 16.08
C ILE A 437 8.25 4.57 15.54
N THR A 438 8.10 4.55 14.20
CA THR A 438 7.05 3.76 13.53
C THR A 438 7.59 2.48 12.95
N SER A 439 6.72 1.51 12.72
CA SER A 439 7.03 0.14 12.36
C SER A 439 7.50 -0.07 10.92
N CYS A 440 7.03 0.75 9.95
CA CYS A 440 7.02 0.36 8.54
C CYS A 440 8.42 0.28 7.90
N THR A 441 9.30 1.27 8.13
CA THR A 441 10.55 1.40 7.38
C THR A 441 11.77 0.99 8.22
N ASN A 442 11.75 1.31 9.50
CA ASN A 442 12.96 1.36 10.31
C ASN A 442 13.08 0.26 11.37
N THR A 443 11.98 -0.31 11.86
CA THR A 443 12.06 -1.27 12.97
C THR A 443 12.46 -2.68 12.55
N SER A 444 12.43 -3.01 11.26
CA SER A 444 13.01 -4.22 10.69
C SER A 444 14.54 -4.19 10.65
N ASN A 445 15.14 -3.02 10.88
CA ASN A 445 16.59 -2.86 10.97
C ASN A 445 16.99 -2.69 12.45
N PRO A 446 17.55 -3.72 13.11
CA PRO A 446 17.93 -3.65 14.51
C PRO A 446 18.87 -2.50 14.82
N ARG A 447 19.81 -2.17 13.92
CA ARG A 447 20.76 -1.06 14.11
C ARG A 447 20.06 0.28 14.32
N ASN A 448 18.99 0.56 13.57
CA ASN A 448 18.25 1.83 13.67
C ASN A 448 17.56 1.97 15.03
N VAL A 449 16.94 0.91 15.53
CA VAL A 449 16.20 0.94 16.79
C VAL A 449 17.16 0.92 17.98
N ILE A 450 18.23 0.12 17.92
CA ILE A 450 19.29 0.10 18.94
C ILE A 450 19.97 1.45 19.03
N ALA A 451 20.23 2.13 17.90
CA ALA A 451 20.79 3.49 17.89
C ALA A 451 19.87 4.48 18.63
N ALA A 452 18.55 4.37 18.47
CA ALA A 452 17.59 5.19 19.21
C ALA A 452 17.62 4.90 20.72
N GLY A 453 17.67 3.60 21.08
CA GLY A 453 17.79 3.19 22.49
C GLY A 453 19.08 3.63 23.16
N LEU A 454 20.20 3.55 22.43
CA LEU A 454 21.50 4.04 22.92
C LEU A 454 21.52 5.56 23.07
N LEU A 455 20.93 6.30 22.13
CA LEU A 455 20.77 7.74 22.25
C LEU A 455 19.91 8.11 23.46
N ALA A 456 18.79 7.38 23.68
CA ALA A 456 17.93 7.55 24.84
C ALA A 456 18.72 7.30 26.15
N ARG A 457 19.50 6.23 26.23
CA ARG A 457 20.35 5.93 27.37
C ARG A 457 21.35 7.07 27.66
N ASN A 458 22.02 7.56 26.62
CA ASN A 458 22.99 8.65 26.75
C ASN A 458 22.30 9.95 27.18
N ALA A 459 21.12 10.25 26.67
CA ALA A 459 20.31 11.40 27.05
C ALA A 459 19.86 11.32 28.53
N ASN A 460 19.34 10.15 28.97
CA ASN A 460 18.92 9.92 30.34
C ASN A 460 20.07 10.11 31.35
N ARG A 461 21.27 9.61 31.05
CA ARG A 461 22.47 9.77 31.86
C ARG A 461 22.86 11.23 32.06
N LEU A 462 22.49 12.08 31.12
CA LEU A 462 22.75 13.52 31.14
C LEU A 462 21.53 14.34 31.59
N GLY A 463 20.49 13.67 32.11
CA GLY A 463 19.30 14.33 32.67
C GLY A 463 18.42 15.02 31.62
N LEU A 464 18.53 14.70 30.35
CA LEU A 464 17.67 15.23 29.31
C LEU A 464 16.30 14.55 29.36
N VAL A 465 15.25 15.30 29.07
CA VAL A 465 13.88 14.81 29.07
C VAL A 465 13.14 15.31 27.84
N ARG A 466 12.11 14.56 27.37
CA ARG A 466 11.22 15.04 26.33
C ARG A 466 10.41 16.23 26.80
N LYS A 467 9.95 17.07 25.88
CA LYS A 467 9.06 18.17 26.21
C LYS A 467 7.64 17.66 26.51
N PRO A 468 6.92 18.30 27.47
CA PRO A 468 5.62 17.82 27.95
C PRO A 468 4.52 17.79 26.88
N TRP A 469 4.59 18.67 25.87
CA TRP A 469 3.62 18.72 24.78
C TRP A 469 3.85 17.67 23.67
N VAL A 470 4.96 16.91 23.72
CA VAL A 470 5.29 15.90 22.70
C VAL A 470 4.59 14.60 23.04
N LYS A 471 3.68 14.15 22.18
CA LYS A 471 3.15 12.79 22.21
C LYS A 471 4.16 11.86 21.54
N SER A 472 4.90 11.12 22.35
CA SER A 472 5.93 10.17 21.90
C SER A 472 5.39 8.74 21.88
N SER A 473 5.92 7.91 20.97
CA SER A 473 5.52 6.51 20.83
C SER A 473 6.59 5.66 20.17
N LEU A 474 6.65 4.38 20.57
CA LEU A 474 7.36 3.31 19.88
C LEU A 474 6.32 2.26 19.45
N ALA A 475 6.19 2.04 18.15
CA ALA A 475 5.34 0.99 17.58
C ALA A 475 6.20 0.04 16.74
N PRO A 476 6.79 -1.01 17.32
CA PRO A 476 7.61 -1.95 16.57
C PRO A 476 6.79 -2.76 15.56
N GLY A 477 7.41 -3.12 14.43
CA GLY A 477 6.77 -3.96 13.42
C GLY A 477 6.75 -5.45 13.73
N SER A 478 7.38 -5.86 14.84
CA SER A 478 7.42 -7.26 15.31
C SER A 478 7.70 -7.29 16.81
N LYS A 479 7.21 -8.31 17.49
CA LYS A 479 7.52 -8.57 18.91
C LYS A 479 9.00 -8.89 19.14
N THR A 480 9.73 -9.33 18.11
CA THR A 480 11.17 -9.60 18.21
C THR A 480 11.95 -8.33 18.56
N VAL A 481 11.48 -7.16 18.10
CA VAL A 481 12.09 -5.85 18.41
C VAL A 481 12.07 -5.57 19.92
N ALA A 482 10.94 -5.79 20.57
CA ALA A 482 10.81 -5.62 22.01
C ALA A 482 11.74 -6.57 22.76
N LEU A 483 11.84 -7.84 22.33
CA LEU A 483 12.70 -8.85 22.97
C LEU A 483 14.18 -8.48 22.90
N TYR A 484 14.70 -8.03 21.75
CA TYR A 484 16.10 -7.65 21.68
C TYR A 484 16.41 -6.29 22.33
N LEU A 485 15.45 -5.36 22.37
CA LEU A 485 15.60 -4.12 23.14
C LEU A 485 15.63 -4.37 24.64
N GLU A 486 14.80 -5.32 25.11
CA GLU A 486 14.82 -5.77 26.52
C GLU A 486 16.15 -6.45 26.86
N GLU A 487 16.61 -7.41 26.03
CA GLU A 487 17.92 -8.06 26.17
C GLU A 487 19.09 -7.07 26.19
N ALA A 488 18.99 -6.00 25.41
CA ALA A 488 19.98 -4.93 25.37
C ALA A 488 19.88 -3.96 26.56
N GLY A 489 18.83 -4.05 27.39
CA GLY A 489 18.54 -3.09 28.46
C GLY A 489 18.15 -1.69 27.94
N LEU A 490 17.70 -1.58 26.68
CA LEU A 490 17.39 -0.30 26.03
C LEU A 490 15.90 0.03 26.03
N GLN A 491 15.02 -0.96 26.26
CA GLN A 491 13.59 -0.74 26.35
C GLN A 491 13.23 0.27 27.44
N SER A 492 13.76 0.07 28.66
CA SER A 492 13.54 0.96 29.81
C SER A 492 14.11 2.39 29.59
N GLU A 493 15.19 2.50 28.83
CA GLU A 493 15.79 3.81 28.50
C GLU A 493 14.89 4.62 27.54
N LEU A 494 14.28 3.95 26.56
CA LEU A 494 13.29 4.56 25.67
C LEU A 494 12.02 4.94 26.43
N GLU A 495 11.52 4.06 27.32
CA GLU A 495 10.34 4.33 28.15
C GLU A 495 10.54 5.55 29.06
N GLN A 496 11.73 5.72 29.66
CA GLN A 496 12.04 6.89 30.46
C GLN A 496 11.91 8.21 29.70
N LEU A 497 12.20 8.22 28.40
CA LEU A 497 11.95 9.36 27.52
C LEU A 497 10.53 9.38 26.91
N GLY A 498 9.64 8.49 27.35
CA GLY A 498 8.26 8.40 26.88
C GLY A 498 8.07 7.67 25.57
N PHE A 499 9.04 6.88 25.13
CA PHE A 499 8.95 6.00 23.96
C PHE A 499 8.68 4.55 24.37
N GLY A 500 7.71 4.31 25.26
CA GLY A 500 7.20 2.98 25.53
C GLY A 500 6.49 2.38 24.31
N VAL A 501 6.40 1.04 24.30
CA VAL A 501 5.67 0.32 23.24
C VAL A 501 4.18 0.63 23.35
N VAL A 502 3.60 1.20 22.31
CA VAL A 502 2.17 1.55 22.24
C VAL A 502 1.36 0.55 21.42
N ALA A 503 2.00 -0.18 20.51
CA ALA A 503 1.39 -1.17 19.64
C ALA A 503 2.47 -1.99 18.91
N PHE A 504 2.10 -3.19 18.44
CA PHE A 504 2.79 -3.92 17.39
C PHE A 504 1.91 -3.84 16.13
N ALA A 505 1.89 -2.67 15.48
CA ALA A 505 0.97 -2.34 14.40
C ALA A 505 1.48 -1.14 13.58
N CYS A 506 0.91 -0.92 12.41
CA CYS A 506 1.11 0.28 11.61
C CYS A 506 0.22 1.40 12.14
N THR A 507 0.82 2.39 12.82
CA THR A 507 0.08 3.42 13.55
C THR A 507 0.24 4.82 12.91
N THR A 508 1.06 5.69 13.49
CA THR A 508 1.23 7.11 13.12
C THR A 508 1.49 7.32 11.63
N CYS A 509 2.31 6.50 10.98
CA CYS A 509 2.61 6.60 9.55
C CYS A 509 1.36 6.41 8.66
N ASN A 510 0.35 5.69 9.16
CA ASN A 510 -0.95 5.50 8.49
C ASN A 510 -2.02 6.51 8.92
N GLY A 511 -1.67 7.51 9.74
CA GLY A 511 -2.62 8.51 10.25
C GLY A 511 -3.38 8.09 11.50
N MET A 512 -2.95 6.99 12.14
CA MET A 512 -3.56 6.44 13.36
C MET A 512 -2.81 6.93 14.61
N SER A 513 -2.55 8.24 14.67
CA SER A 513 -1.82 8.87 15.78
C SER A 513 -2.64 8.99 17.06
N GLY A 514 -3.96 8.77 16.99
CA GLY A 514 -4.90 8.98 18.10
C GLY A 514 -5.05 10.44 18.52
N ALA A 515 -5.88 10.70 19.53
CA ALA A 515 -6.14 12.04 20.03
C ALA A 515 -4.91 12.66 20.72
N LEU A 516 -4.78 13.98 20.66
CA LEU A 516 -3.86 14.74 21.51
C LEU A 516 -4.49 14.98 22.89
N ASP A 517 -3.64 15.34 23.86
CA ASP A 517 -4.13 15.87 25.12
C ASP A 517 -5.06 17.09 24.86
N PRO A 518 -6.25 17.16 25.46
CA PRO A 518 -7.21 18.23 25.20
C PRO A 518 -6.66 19.64 25.47
N ALA A 519 -5.77 19.80 26.45
CA ALA A 519 -5.17 21.10 26.77
C ALA A 519 -4.17 21.51 25.67
N ILE A 520 -3.38 20.56 25.17
CA ILE A 520 -2.44 20.78 24.05
C ILE A 520 -3.23 21.12 22.78
N GLN A 521 -4.28 20.36 22.49
CA GLN A 521 -5.13 20.63 21.33
C GLN A 521 -5.76 22.02 21.41
N GLN A 522 -6.27 22.43 22.58
CA GLN A 522 -6.90 23.73 22.76
C GLN A 522 -5.87 24.86 22.61
N GLU A 523 -4.66 24.71 23.14
CA GLU A 523 -3.59 25.72 22.96
C GLU A 523 -3.21 25.90 21.49
N ILE A 524 -3.16 24.79 20.69
CA ILE A 524 -2.90 24.86 19.24
C ILE A 524 -3.99 25.68 18.54
N ILE A 525 -5.27 25.47 18.91
CA ILE A 525 -6.41 26.16 18.30
C ILE A 525 -6.41 27.63 18.69
N ASP A 526 -6.29 27.95 19.99
CA ASP A 526 -6.39 29.32 20.52
C ASP A 526 -5.28 30.23 20.00
N ARG A 527 -4.08 29.67 19.77
CA ARG A 527 -2.90 30.42 19.33
C ARG A 527 -2.59 30.26 17.83
N ASP A 528 -3.40 29.47 17.09
CA ASP A 528 -3.18 29.09 15.68
C ASP A 528 -1.72 28.63 15.41
N LEU A 529 -1.17 27.80 16.30
CA LEU A 529 0.22 27.39 16.24
C LEU A 529 0.53 26.56 14.98
N TYR A 530 1.69 26.80 14.40
CA TYR A 530 2.20 25.98 13.31
C TYR A 530 2.99 24.79 13.87
N THR A 531 2.28 23.70 14.10
CA THR A 531 2.78 22.51 14.79
C THR A 531 3.32 21.45 13.83
N THR A 532 4.17 20.56 14.34
CA THR A 532 4.98 19.63 13.58
C THR A 532 4.86 18.20 14.11
N ALA A 533 4.90 17.21 13.21
CA ALA A 533 5.18 15.82 13.54
C ALA A 533 6.59 15.41 13.03
N VAL A 534 7.33 14.64 13.83
CA VAL A 534 8.60 14.01 13.43
C VAL A 534 8.46 12.51 13.61
N LEU A 535 8.66 11.74 12.56
CA LEU A 535 8.44 10.30 12.61
C LEU A 535 9.46 9.52 11.77
N SER A 536 9.77 8.29 12.18
CA SER A 536 10.62 7.37 11.43
C SER A 536 9.84 6.52 10.43
N GLY A 537 8.86 7.13 9.77
CA GLY A 537 8.01 6.50 8.76
C GLY A 537 8.53 6.70 7.33
N ASN A 538 7.62 6.49 6.38
CA ASN A 538 7.88 6.60 4.94
C ASN A 538 7.06 7.70 4.24
N ARG A 539 6.00 8.21 4.86
CA ARG A 539 5.11 9.25 4.30
C ARG A 539 4.81 10.35 5.29
N ASN A 540 4.85 11.58 4.79
CA ASN A 540 4.60 12.78 5.58
C ASN A 540 3.70 13.79 4.84
N PHE A 541 2.80 13.30 3.99
CA PHE A 541 1.90 14.18 3.23
C PHE A 541 1.01 15.02 4.13
N ASP A 542 0.58 16.17 3.64
CA ASP A 542 -0.26 17.11 4.37
C ASP A 542 -1.56 16.48 4.90
N GLY A 543 -1.83 16.68 6.19
CA GLY A 543 -3.00 16.15 6.87
C GLY A 543 -3.01 14.65 7.11
N ARG A 544 -1.97 13.91 6.69
CA ARG A 544 -1.89 12.46 6.84
C ARG A 544 -1.62 12.02 8.28
N ILE A 545 -0.70 12.68 8.96
CA ILE A 545 -0.18 12.19 10.25
C ILE A 545 -1.15 12.50 11.39
N HIS A 546 -1.60 13.74 11.46
CA HIS A 546 -2.60 14.20 12.44
C HIS A 546 -3.26 15.49 11.95
N PRO A 547 -4.57 15.72 12.21
CA PRO A 547 -5.26 16.95 11.77
C PRO A 547 -4.63 18.24 12.27
N TYR A 548 -4.05 18.22 13.48
CA TYR A 548 -3.40 19.38 14.09
C TYR A 548 -1.91 19.53 13.77
N ALA A 549 -1.26 18.51 13.14
CA ALA A 549 0.09 18.67 12.64
C ALA A 549 0.07 19.33 11.26
N LYS A 550 0.41 20.60 11.20
CA LYS A 550 0.39 21.40 9.97
C LYS A 550 1.54 21.03 9.01
N GLN A 551 2.55 20.35 9.52
CA GLN A 551 3.68 19.81 8.74
C GLN A 551 4.21 18.54 9.39
N ALA A 552 4.93 17.72 8.60
CA ALA A 552 5.55 16.51 9.10
C ALA A 552 6.91 16.25 8.45
N PHE A 553 7.86 15.69 9.22
CA PHE A 553 9.19 15.34 8.76
C PHE A 553 9.48 13.86 9.01
N LEU A 554 10.07 13.22 8.01
CA LEU A 554 10.65 11.88 8.14
C LEU A 554 12.09 12.01 8.64
N ALA A 555 12.45 11.21 9.63
CA ALA A 555 13.77 11.22 10.25
C ALA A 555 14.14 9.82 10.76
N SER A 556 15.42 9.59 11.00
CA SER A 556 15.87 8.34 11.61
C SER A 556 15.35 8.20 13.05
N PRO A 557 15.17 6.97 13.57
CA PRO A 557 14.71 6.75 14.94
C PRO A 557 15.51 7.54 16.01
N PRO A 558 16.85 7.59 15.99
CA PRO A 558 17.57 8.43 16.95
C PRO A 558 17.28 9.93 16.80
N LEU A 559 17.07 10.45 15.58
CA LEU A 559 16.66 11.85 15.39
C LEU A 559 15.24 12.12 15.91
N VAL A 560 14.31 11.16 15.79
CA VAL A 560 12.97 11.28 16.39
C VAL A 560 13.05 11.47 17.89
N VAL A 561 13.91 10.70 18.59
CA VAL A 561 14.15 10.85 20.02
C VAL A 561 14.76 12.22 20.33
N ALA A 562 15.75 12.65 19.54
CA ALA A 562 16.40 13.96 19.72
C ALA A 562 15.42 15.13 19.56
N TYR A 563 14.50 15.08 18.58
CA TYR A 563 13.47 16.10 18.39
C TYR A 563 12.38 16.09 19.47
N ALA A 564 12.11 14.94 20.11
CA ALA A 564 11.24 14.90 21.28
C ALA A 564 11.86 15.65 22.48
N ILE A 565 13.17 15.60 22.63
CA ILE A 565 13.92 16.34 23.63
C ILE A 565 13.97 17.84 23.25
N ALA A 566 14.26 18.17 22.01
CA ALA A 566 14.30 19.55 21.50
C ALA A 566 12.91 20.23 21.58
N GLY A 567 11.84 19.53 21.21
CA GLY A 567 10.45 19.94 21.34
C GLY A 567 9.95 20.89 20.23
N THR A 568 10.78 21.33 19.32
CA THR A 568 10.42 22.15 18.16
C THR A 568 11.31 21.85 16.96
N ILE A 569 10.74 21.95 15.75
CA ILE A 569 11.51 21.83 14.50
C ILE A 569 12.38 23.07 14.25
N ARG A 570 12.12 24.18 14.95
CA ARG A 570 12.93 25.41 14.86
C ARG A 570 14.30 25.27 15.53
N PHE A 571 14.52 24.20 16.28
CA PHE A 571 15.78 23.87 16.91
C PHE A 571 16.85 23.48 15.87
N ASP A 572 18.02 24.11 15.88
CA ASP A 572 19.17 23.65 15.09
C ASP A 572 19.76 22.41 15.75
N ILE A 573 19.34 21.24 15.27
CA ILE A 573 19.66 19.96 15.91
C ILE A 573 21.14 19.66 15.98
N GLU A 574 21.94 20.22 15.08
CA GLU A 574 23.40 20.02 15.07
C GLU A 574 24.14 20.97 16.03
N ASN A 575 23.62 22.19 16.23
CA ASN A 575 24.37 23.25 16.89
C ASN A 575 23.75 23.75 18.20
N ASP A 576 22.46 23.69 18.39
CA ASP A 576 21.80 24.20 19.59
C ASP A 576 22.01 23.29 20.80
N VAL A 577 21.86 23.86 21.98
CA VAL A 577 22.07 23.21 23.28
C VAL A 577 20.79 22.50 23.70
N LEU A 578 20.80 21.15 23.73
CA LEU A 578 19.67 20.33 24.18
C LEU A 578 19.40 20.47 25.69
N GLY A 579 20.41 20.74 26.49
CA GLY A 579 20.30 20.91 27.92
C GLY A 579 21.63 21.18 28.59
N LEU A 580 21.60 21.32 29.92
CA LEU A 580 22.79 21.51 30.74
C LEU A 580 22.93 20.33 31.70
N TYR A 581 24.14 19.78 31.80
CA TYR A 581 24.48 18.77 32.78
C TYR A 581 25.72 19.22 33.56
N GLU A 582 25.60 19.37 34.84
CA GLU A 582 26.66 19.89 35.72
C GLU A 582 27.33 21.19 35.21
N GLY A 583 26.54 22.06 34.57
CA GLY A 583 27.00 23.34 34.00
C GLY A 583 27.65 23.22 32.62
N ARG A 584 27.75 22.01 32.05
CA ARG A 584 28.23 21.76 30.70
C ARG A 584 27.06 21.76 29.71
N GLU A 585 27.21 22.43 28.59
CA GLU A 585 26.27 22.37 27.46
C GLU A 585 26.29 20.98 26.81
N ILE A 586 25.08 20.39 26.64
CA ILE A 586 24.89 19.11 25.96
C ILE A 586 24.26 19.37 24.60
N ARG A 587 24.89 18.83 23.57
CA ARG A 587 24.45 18.90 22.16
C ARG A 587 24.21 17.51 21.61
N LEU A 588 23.62 17.39 20.40
CA LEU A 588 23.34 16.10 19.75
C LEU A 588 24.59 15.19 19.69
N LYS A 589 25.74 15.71 19.33
CA LYS A 589 27.00 14.95 19.25
C LYS A 589 27.42 14.28 20.57
N ASP A 590 27.01 14.83 21.72
CA ASP A 590 27.36 14.30 23.04
C ASP A 590 26.51 13.09 23.44
N ILE A 591 25.37 12.88 22.75
CA ILE A 591 24.45 11.77 23.02
C ILE A 591 24.36 10.78 21.84
N TRP A 592 24.87 11.12 20.65
CA TRP A 592 24.83 10.25 19.48
C TRP A 592 25.74 9.03 19.69
N PRO A 593 25.22 7.78 19.53
CA PRO A 593 26.04 6.57 19.72
C PRO A 593 27.02 6.36 18.56
N SER A 594 28.15 5.72 18.82
CA SER A 594 29.09 5.32 17.78
C SER A 594 28.61 4.06 17.05
N ASP A 595 29.10 3.85 15.81
CA ASP A 595 28.76 2.64 15.04
C ASP A 595 29.29 1.38 15.75
N GLU A 596 30.46 1.44 16.34
CA GLU A 596 31.07 0.32 17.08
C GLU A 596 30.17 -0.09 18.28
N GLU A 597 29.62 0.91 18.98
CA GLU A 597 28.70 0.65 20.09
C GLU A 597 27.40 0.03 19.61
N ILE A 598 26.81 0.56 18.51
CA ILE A 598 25.60 0.03 17.91
C ILE A 598 25.82 -1.43 17.48
N ASP A 599 26.92 -1.71 16.77
CA ASP A 599 27.25 -3.05 16.29
C ASP A 599 27.50 -4.05 17.44
N ALA A 600 28.22 -3.61 18.46
CA ALA A 600 28.48 -4.46 19.62
C ALA A 600 27.18 -4.86 20.35
N VAL A 601 26.26 -3.91 20.54
CA VAL A 601 24.97 -4.17 21.17
C VAL A 601 24.08 -5.02 20.26
N ALA A 602 24.02 -4.75 18.96
CA ALA A 602 23.23 -5.52 18.02
C ALA A 602 23.68 -6.99 17.98
N ASN A 603 24.97 -7.23 17.85
CA ASN A 603 25.54 -8.57 17.83
C ASN A 603 25.33 -9.35 19.13
N ALA A 604 25.30 -8.67 20.28
CA ALA A 604 25.08 -9.29 21.58
C ALA A 604 23.60 -9.60 21.87
N SER A 605 22.69 -8.77 21.36
CA SER A 605 21.28 -8.77 21.79
C SER A 605 20.30 -9.36 20.79
N VAL A 606 20.60 -9.34 19.47
CA VAL A 606 19.71 -9.90 18.44
C VAL A 606 20.06 -11.37 18.20
N LYS A 607 19.14 -12.27 18.54
CA LYS A 607 19.39 -13.73 18.58
C LYS A 607 18.30 -14.52 17.86
N PRO A 608 18.65 -15.64 17.19
CA PRO A 608 17.68 -16.48 16.48
C PRO A 608 16.56 -17.02 17.37
N GLU A 609 16.85 -17.24 18.66
CA GLU A 609 15.89 -17.76 19.64
C GLU A 609 14.70 -16.82 19.83
N GLN A 610 14.91 -15.49 19.74
CA GLN A 610 13.85 -14.48 19.86
C GLN A 610 12.85 -14.60 18.72
N PHE A 611 13.33 -14.81 17.50
CA PHE A 611 12.48 -15.01 16.32
C PHE A 611 11.69 -16.32 16.44
N ARG A 612 12.32 -17.41 16.86
CA ARG A 612 11.62 -18.68 17.11
C ARG A 612 10.55 -18.53 18.18
N THR A 613 10.88 -17.88 19.30
CA THR A 613 9.94 -17.64 20.42
C THR A 613 8.69 -16.88 19.96
N VAL A 614 8.87 -15.90 19.05
CA VAL A 614 7.74 -15.12 18.53
C VAL A 614 6.96 -15.88 17.46
N TYR A 615 7.64 -16.50 16.50
CA TYR A 615 7.00 -16.99 15.29
C TYR A 615 6.55 -18.45 15.33
N GLU A 616 7.24 -19.36 16.05
CA GLU A 616 6.82 -20.76 16.13
C GLU A 616 5.41 -20.92 16.71
N PRO A 617 5.05 -20.28 17.84
CA PRO A 617 3.68 -20.36 18.34
C PRO A 617 2.66 -19.68 17.42
N MET A 618 3.06 -18.57 16.80
CA MET A 618 2.17 -17.80 15.92
C MET A 618 1.70 -18.62 14.72
N PHE A 619 2.57 -19.43 14.13
CA PHE A 619 2.27 -20.24 12.95
C PHE A 619 1.87 -21.70 13.28
N ALA A 620 2.11 -22.20 14.49
CA ALA A 620 1.69 -23.54 14.90
C ALA A 620 0.16 -23.69 15.03
N ILE A 621 -0.55 -22.61 15.32
CA ILE A 621 -2.01 -22.61 15.56
C ILE A 621 -2.82 -22.80 14.26
N HIS A 622 -2.20 -22.67 13.10
CA HIS A 622 -2.89 -22.60 11.82
C HIS A 622 -3.00 -23.93 11.06
N ALA A 623 -2.36 -24.98 11.54
CA ALA A 623 -2.27 -26.25 10.79
C ALA A 623 -3.57 -27.08 10.74
N ASP A 624 -4.63 -26.73 11.50
CA ASP A 624 -5.77 -27.63 11.70
C ASP A 624 -7.16 -27.00 11.63
N SER A 625 -7.36 -25.87 10.96
CA SER A 625 -8.69 -25.30 10.77
C SER A 625 -9.37 -25.90 9.53
N GLY A 626 -9.99 -27.05 9.69
CA GLY A 626 -10.98 -27.53 8.71
C GLY A 626 -12.12 -26.52 8.54
N ILE A 627 -12.73 -26.47 7.33
CA ILE A 627 -13.89 -25.60 7.07
C ILE A 627 -15.02 -26.05 8.00
N SER A 628 -15.39 -25.20 8.93
CA SER A 628 -16.45 -25.47 9.93
C SER A 628 -17.61 -24.48 9.89
N GLU A 629 -17.53 -23.45 9.07
CA GLU A 629 -18.53 -22.38 8.99
C GLU A 629 -19.37 -22.44 7.72
N SER A 630 -20.55 -21.81 7.77
CA SER A 630 -21.36 -21.57 6.59
C SER A 630 -20.53 -20.85 5.52
N PRO A 631 -20.65 -21.25 4.23
CA PRO A 631 -19.96 -20.54 3.15
C PRO A 631 -20.48 -19.12 2.92
N LEU A 632 -21.67 -18.78 3.45
CA LEU A 632 -22.28 -17.45 3.38
C LEU A 632 -22.14 -16.77 4.75
N TYR A 633 -21.75 -15.50 4.73
CA TYR A 633 -21.65 -14.67 5.93
C TYR A 633 -23.03 -14.19 6.39
N ASP A 634 -23.24 -14.14 7.71
CA ASP A 634 -24.45 -13.56 8.28
C ASP A 634 -24.31 -12.03 8.42
N TRP A 635 -24.70 -11.33 7.35
CA TRP A 635 -24.59 -9.87 7.28
C TRP A 635 -25.48 -9.18 8.31
N ARG A 636 -24.85 -8.33 9.14
CA ARG A 636 -25.53 -7.55 10.19
C ARG A 636 -25.92 -6.17 9.65
N PRO A 637 -27.22 -5.86 9.42
CA PRO A 637 -27.63 -4.56 8.86
C PRO A 637 -27.27 -3.35 9.71
N GLN A 638 -27.06 -3.52 11.02
CA GLN A 638 -26.68 -2.47 11.96
C GLN A 638 -25.16 -2.23 12.00
N SER A 639 -24.35 -3.12 11.44
CA SER A 639 -22.90 -2.92 11.43
C SER A 639 -22.52 -1.67 10.65
N THR A 640 -21.59 -0.90 11.18
CA THR A 640 -20.96 0.24 10.51
C THR A 640 -19.58 -0.10 9.96
N TYR A 641 -19.16 -1.37 10.10
CA TYR A 641 -17.87 -1.86 9.66
C TYR A 641 -17.93 -2.89 8.53
N ILE A 642 -18.97 -3.76 8.53
CA ILE A 642 -19.10 -4.88 7.60
C ILE A 642 -20.51 -4.94 7.04
N ARG A 643 -20.62 -4.71 5.72
CA ARG A 643 -21.89 -4.79 4.98
C ARG A 643 -21.72 -5.56 3.68
N ARG A 644 -22.81 -6.23 3.24
CA ARG A 644 -22.85 -6.84 1.91
C ARG A 644 -22.54 -5.77 0.84
N PRO A 645 -21.56 -6.01 -0.04
CA PRO A 645 -21.23 -5.06 -1.09
C PRO A 645 -22.36 -4.89 -2.10
N PRO A 646 -22.61 -3.66 -2.62
CA PRO A 646 -23.72 -3.39 -3.53
C PRO A 646 -23.38 -3.62 -5.02
N TYR A 647 -22.27 -4.29 -5.36
CA TYR A 647 -21.71 -4.30 -6.72
C TYR A 647 -22.54 -5.04 -7.75
N TRP A 648 -23.49 -5.87 -7.33
CA TRP A 648 -24.37 -6.63 -8.22
C TRP A 648 -25.82 -6.11 -8.22
N GLU A 649 -26.09 -4.96 -7.57
CA GLU A 649 -27.43 -4.41 -7.38
C GLU A 649 -27.54 -2.96 -7.89
N GLY A 650 -28.75 -2.48 -8.12
CA GLY A 650 -29.07 -1.09 -8.39
C GLY A 650 -28.43 -0.52 -9.66
N ALA A 651 -27.83 0.66 -9.56
CA ALA A 651 -27.20 1.36 -10.68
C ALA A 651 -25.98 0.64 -11.27
N LEU A 652 -25.37 -0.28 -10.53
CA LEU A 652 -24.23 -1.06 -11.01
C LEU A 652 -24.63 -2.25 -11.88
N ALA A 653 -25.89 -2.67 -11.79
CA ALA A 653 -26.49 -3.71 -12.64
C ALA A 653 -27.11 -3.15 -13.94
N GLY A 654 -27.22 -1.83 -14.07
CA GLY A 654 -27.85 -1.15 -15.21
C GLY A 654 -26.93 -0.94 -16.41
N GLU A 655 -27.53 -0.52 -17.54
CA GLU A 655 -26.76 -0.09 -18.71
C GLU A 655 -25.92 1.16 -18.36
N ARG A 656 -24.66 1.11 -18.74
CA ARG A 656 -23.69 2.20 -18.52
C ARG A 656 -23.72 3.14 -19.72
N THR A 657 -23.60 4.42 -19.47
CA THR A 657 -23.58 5.42 -20.53
C THR A 657 -22.38 6.37 -20.40
N LEU A 658 -21.70 6.58 -21.50
CA LEU A 658 -20.64 7.56 -21.64
C LEU A 658 -21.15 8.83 -22.35
N ARG A 659 -22.45 9.12 -22.23
CA ARG A 659 -23.08 10.28 -22.85
C ARG A 659 -23.81 11.15 -21.83
N GLY A 660 -23.79 12.46 -22.10
CA GLY A 660 -24.43 13.44 -21.24
C GLY A 660 -23.85 13.50 -19.84
N MET A 661 -22.60 13.10 -19.66
CA MET A 661 -21.93 13.11 -18.38
C MET A 661 -21.70 14.54 -17.90
N ARG A 662 -21.97 14.81 -16.61
CA ARG A 662 -21.64 16.08 -15.96
C ARG A 662 -20.36 15.94 -15.12
N PRO A 663 -19.54 16.99 -15.04
CA PRO A 663 -18.37 16.94 -14.17
C PRO A 663 -18.79 17.00 -12.70
N LEU A 664 -18.32 16.03 -11.91
CA LEU A 664 -18.42 16.07 -10.45
C LEU A 664 -17.33 16.99 -9.87
N ALA A 665 -16.14 16.94 -10.47
CA ALA A 665 -15.00 17.73 -10.04
C ALA A 665 -14.05 18.00 -11.22
N ILE A 666 -13.40 19.17 -11.17
CA ILE A 666 -12.21 19.52 -11.95
C ILE A 666 -11.09 19.71 -10.95
N LEU A 667 -10.08 18.82 -11.02
CA LEU A 667 -9.07 18.65 -9.97
C LEU A 667 -7.68 19.08 -10.46
N PRO A 668 -6.85 19.69 -9.59
CA PRO A 668 -5.48 20.06 -9.91
C PRO A 668 -4.56 18.84 -10.12
N ASP A 669 -3.28 19.10 -10.38
CA ASP A 669 -2.24 18.10 -10.44
C ASP A 669 -1.96 17.49 -9.07
N ASN A 670 -1.33 16.31 -9.05
CA ASN A 670 -0.87 15.63 -7.83
C ASN A 670 -1.99 15.27 -6.84
N ILE A 671 -3.17 14.95 -7.33
CA ILE A 671 -4.26 14.44 -6.49
C ILE A 671 -3.88 13.05 -5.99
N THR A 672 -3.80 12.92 -4.67
CA THR A 672 -3.45 11.66 -4.01
C THR A 672 -4.70 10.85 -3.63
N THR A 673 -4.50 9.57 -3.37
CA THR A 673 -5.58 8.71 -2.82
C THR A 673 -6.07 9.17 -1.45
N ASP A 674 -5.29 10.00 -0.71
CA ASP A 674 -5.76 10.66 0.52
C ASP A 674 -6.77 11.78 0.24
N HIS A 675 -6.71 12.43 -0.91
CA HIS A 675 -7.75 13.37 -1.36
C HIS A 675 -9.02 12.63 -1.80
N LEU A 676 -8.85 11.46 -2.47
CA LEU A 676 -9.93 10.69 -3.05
C LEU A 676 -10.72 9.89 -2.00
N SER A 677 -10.00 9.25 -1.08
CA SER A 677 -10.55 8.39 -0.02
C SER A 677 -9.63 8.43 1.20
N PRO A 678 -9.80 9.37 2.13
CA PRO A 678 -8.95 9.53 3.30
C PRO A 678 -8.95 8.27 4.19
N SER A 679 -7.91 8.13 5.01
CA SER A 679 -7.75 7.04 5.97
C SER A 679 -7.79 7.51 7.42
N ASN A 680 -7.66 8.81 7.68
CA ASN A 680 -7.56 9.40 9.00
C ASN A 680 -8.87 9.32 9.81
N ALA A 681 -8.82 9.84 11.03
CA ALA A 681 -9.96 9.88 11.95
C ALA A 681 -11.20 10.57 11.31
N ILE A 682 -12.37 10.02 11.61
CA ILE A 682 -13.66 10.57 11.16
C ILE A 682 -14.08 11.67 12.13
N MET A 683 -14.33 12.88 11.61
CA MET A 683 -14.76 14.02 12.39
C MET A 683 -16.30 14.09 12.46
N LEU A 684 -16.85 14.50 13.59
CA LEU A 684 -18.30 14.60 13.82
C LEU A 684 -19.02 15.44 12.75
N ASN A 685 -18.40 16.52 12.30
CA ASN A 685 -18.95 17.45 11.30
C ASN A 685 -18.73 17.00 9.85
N SER A 686 -18.25 15.78 9.62
CA SER A 686 -18.15 15.17 8.30
C SER A 686 -19.42 14.39 7.93
N ALA A 687 -19.67 14.18 6.64
CA ALA A 687 -20.82 13.38 6.20
C ALA A 687 -20.82 11.94 6.76
N ALA A 688 -19.63 11.34 6.93
CA ALA A 688 -19.48 10.03 7.54
C ALA A 688 -19.75 10.10 9.06
N GLY A 689 -19.23 11.13 9.76
CA GLY A 689 -19.47 11.32 11.20
C GLY A 689 -20.94 11.51 11.51
N GLU A 690 -21.64 12.34 10.72
CA GLU A 690 -23.09 12.52 10.86
C GLU A 690 -23.87 11.21 10.63
N TYR A 691 -23.40 10.37 9.70
CA TYR A 691 -23.98 9.05 9.47
C TYR A 691 -23.73 8.11 10.65
N LEU A 692 -22.51 8.03 11.17
CA LEU A 692 -22.16 7.18 12.31
C LEU A 692 -22.93 7.62 13.57
N ALA A 693 -23.05 8.92 13.81
CA ALA A 693 -23.87 9.44 14.91
C ALA A 693 -25.35 9.04 14.79
N LYS A 694 -25.91 9.07 13.58
CA LYS A 694 -27.27 8.58 13.31
C LYS A 694 -27.42 7.07 13.52
N MET A 695 -26.33 6.31 13.33
CA MET A 695 -26.28 4.87 13.63
C MET A 695 -26.12 4.59 15.13
N GLY A 696 -25.93 5.63 15.95
CA GLY A 696 -25.85 5.53 17.41
C GLY A 696 -24.44 5.35 17.97
N LEU A 697 -23.40 5.55 17.16
CA LEU A 697 -22.01 5.51 17.65
C LEU A 697 -21.68 6.84 18.37
N PRO A 698 -21.03 6.81 19.54
CA PRO A 698 -20.45 7.99 20.15
C PRO A 698 -19.21 8.45 19.36
N GLU A 699 -18.90 9.75 19.38
CA GLU A 699 -17.80 10.34 18.60
C GLU A 699 -16.44 9.69 18.90
N GLU A 700 -16.20 9.33 20.15
CA GLU A 700 -14.98 8.61 20.58
C GLU A 700 -14.77 7.24 19.91
N ASP A 701 -15.84 6.66 19.37
CA ASP A 701 -15.82 5.36 18.69
C ASP A 701 -15.92 5.44 17.16
N PHE A 702 -15.91 6.66 16.58
CA PHE A 702 -15.94 6.83 15.13
C PHE A 702 -14.71 6.24 14.44
N ASN A 703 -13.59 6.09 15.16
CA ASN A 703 -12.37 5.50 14.63
C ASN A 703 -11.91 6.25 13.35
N SER A 704 -11.53 5.55 12.30
CA SER A 704 -11.03 6.15 11.08
C SER A 704 -11.80 5.72 9.84
N TYR A 705 -11.71 6.49 8.77
CA TYR A 705 -12.24 6.10 7.47
C TYR A 705 -11.68 4.75 6.99
N ALA A 706 -10.41 4.47 7.32
CA ALA A 706 -9.76 3.23 6.92
C ALA A 706 -10.47 2.00 7.49
N THR A 707 -10.84 2.02 8.76
CA THR A 707 -11.45 0.88 9.46
C THR A 707 -12.89 0.60 9.02
N HIS A 708 -13.60 1.58 8.46
CA HIS A 708 -14.98 1.46 7.98
C HIS A 708 -15.10 1.10 6.48
N ARG A 709 -14.00 0.73 5.82
CA ARG A 709 -14.04 0.40 4.38
C ARG A 709 -14.83 -0.86 4.02
N GLY A 710 -15.14 -1.73 4.97
CA GLY A 710 -16.07 -2.84 4.78
C GLY A 710 -17.55 -2.44 4.87
N ASP A 711 -17.88 -1.20 5.31
CA ASP A 711 -19.20 -0.60 5.21
C ASP A 711 -19.24 0.40 4.05
N HIS A 712 -19.85 0.01 2.94
CA HIS A 712 -19.97 0.85 1.77
C HIS A 712 -20.71 2.18 2.03
N LEU A 713 -21.60 2.25 3.03
CA LEU A 713 -22.34 3.47 3.34
C LEU A 713 -21.44 4.52 4.01
N THR A 714 -20.54 4.12 4.89
CA THR A 714 -19.52 5.02 5.47
C THR A 714 -18.46 5.36 4.42
N ALA A 715 -17.97 4.36 3.68
CA ALA A 715 -16.89 4.53 2.72
C ALA A 715 -17.28 5.41 1.50
N GLN A 716 -18.53 5.38 1.05
CA GLN A 716 -19.04 6.31 0.02
C GLN A 716 -18.97 7.77 0.50
N ARG A 717 -19.28 8.02 1.78
CA ARG A 717 -19.24 9.36 2.39
C ARG A 717 -17.81 9.87 2.58
N ALA A 718 -16.82 8.98 2.47
CA ALA A 718 -15.40 9.32 2.43
C ALA A 718 -14.95 9.82 1.05
N THR A 719 -15.75 9.62 -0.01
CA THR A 719 -15.38 10.02 -1.37
C THR A 719 -15.18 11.53 -1.46
N PHE A 720 -13.94 11.95 -1.74
CA PHE A 720 -13.48 13.34 -1.73
C PHE A 720 -13.72 14.08 -0.39
N ALA A 721 -13.78 13.39 0.73
CA ALA A 721 -14.08 14.00 2.04
C ALA A 721 -12.90 14.80 2.62
N ASN A 722 -11.74 14.80 1.99
CA ASN A 722 -10.56 15.51 2.49
C ASN A 722 -10.81 17.03 2.48
N PRO A 723 -10.71 17.74 3.64
CA PRO A 723 -10.95 19.19 3.72
C PRO A 723 -9.89 20.03 3.00
N LYS A 724 -8.76 19.43 2.60
CA LYS A 724 -7.70 20.11 1.82
C LYS A 724 -7.90 19.99 0.30
N LEU A 725 -8.97 19.37 -0.16
CA LEU A 725 -9.30 19.27 -1.57
C LEU A 725 -9.52 20.64 -2.20
N PHE A 726 -9.06 20.81 -3.44
CA PHE A 726 -9.40 21.91 -4.31
C PHE A 726 -10.19 21.37 -5.50
N ASN A 727 -11.45 21.83 -5.64
CA ASN A 727 -12.25 21.57 -6.83
C ASN A 727 -12.36 22.89 -7.61
N GLU A 728 -11.71 22.96 -8.78
CA GLU A 728 -11.61 24.18 -9.59
C GLU A 728 -12.98 24.71 -10.08
N MET A 729 -14.05 23.88 -9.99
CA MET A 729 -15.43 24.31 -10.23
C MET A 729 -16.00 25.20 -9.12
N VAL A 730 -15.36 25.23 -7.95
CA VAL A 730 -15.86 25.93 -6.75
C VAL A 730 -14.99 27.14 -6.48
N VAL A 731 -15.47 28.30 -6.90
CA VAL A 731 -14.76 29.56 -6.71
C VAL A 731 -15.53 30.49 -5.75
N ASP A 732 -14.82 31.41 -5.11
CA ASP A 732 -15.42 32.48 -4.32
C ASP A 732 -15.85 33.66 -5.18
N GLY A 733 -16.36 34.73 -4.57
CA GLY A 733 -16.81 35.94 -5.27
C GLY A 733 -15.70 36.72 -5.99
N GLU A 734 -14.43 36.41 -5.71
CA GLU A 734 -13.26 37.01 -6.33
C GLU A 734 -12.67 36.09 -7.42
N GLY A 735 -13.28 34.92 -7.67
CA GLY A 735 -12.81 33.93 -8.66
C GLY A 735 -11.68 33.03 -8.17
N LYS A 736 -11.36 33.02 -6.87
CA LYS A 736 -10.35 32.12 -6.28
C LYS A 736 -10.98 30.79 -5.92
N VAL A 737 -10.29 29.70 -6.25
CA VAL A 737 -10.72 28.34 -5.91
C VAL A 737 -10.80 28.18 -4.38
N ARG A 738 -11.93 27.70 -3.88
CA ARG A 738 -12.16 27.44 -2.46
C ARG A 738 -11.62 26.06 -2.08
N GLN A 739 -10.89 26.02 -0.98
CA GLN A 739 -10.46 24.77 -0.38
C GLN A 739 -11.61 24.12 0.41
N GLY A 740 -11.75 22.80 0.32
CA GLY A 740 -12.71 22.00 1.05
C GLY A 740 -13.29 20.86 0.24
N SER A 741 -13.98 19.96 0.91
CA SER A 741 -14.77 18.89 0.28
C SER A 741 -16.08 19.47 -0.28
N LEU A 742 -15.97 20.21 -1.38
CA LEU A 742 -17.06 20.96 -2.01
C LEU A 742 -17.23 20.58 -3.48
N ALA A 743 -18.47 20.62 -3.96
CA ALA A 743 -18.78 20.50 -5.38
C ALA A 743 -19.88 21.50 -5.78
N ARG A 744 -19.95 21.78 -7.07
CA ARG A 744 -21.01 22.61 -7.66
C ARG A 744 -21.93 21.70 -8.49
N VAL A 745 -23.21 21.69 -8.11
CA VAL A 745 -24.22 20.86 -8.80
C VAL A 745 -24.83 21.66 -9.95
N GLU A 746 -24.76 21.08 -11.13
CA GLU A 746 -25.28 21.63 -12.37
C GLU A 746 -26.63 20.96 -12.76
N PRO A 747 -27.56 21.66 -13.44
CA PRO A 747 -27.41 23.02 -14.03
C PRO A 747 -27.71 24.19 -13.08
N GLU A 748 -28.06 23.94 -11.80
CA GLU A 748 -28.47 24.98 -10.85
C GLU A 748 -27.30 25.86 -10.37
N GLY A 749 -26.05 25.44 -10.55
CA GLY A 749 -24.86 26.13 -10.10
C GLY A 749 -24.71 26.17 -8.58
N GLN A 750 -25.44 25.32 -7.83
CA GLN A 750 -25.41 25.32 -6.37
C GLN A 750 -24.16 24.66 -5.80
N VAL A 751 -23.42 25.39 -4.97
CA VAL A 751 -22.26 24.87 -4.24
C VAL A 751 -22.74 24.24 -2.94
N MET A 752 -22.29 22.99 -2.69
CA MET A 752 -22.61 22.23 -1.48
C MET A 752 -21.45 21.30 -1.09
N ARG A 753 -21.57 20.59 0.04
CA ARG A 753 -20.57 19.56 0.40
C ARG A 753 -20.54 18.47 -0.67
N MET A 754 -19.38 17.90 -0.91
CA MET A 754 -19.17 16.89 -1.96
C MET A 754 -20.17 15.72 -1.83
N TRP A 755 -20.39 15.19 -0.61
CA TRP A 755 -21.33 14.10 -0.40
C TRP A 755 -22.77 14.47 -0.80
N GLU A 756 -23.25 15.67 -0.45
CA GLU A 756 -24.59 16.14 -0.81
C GLU A 756 -24.74 16.27 -2.33
N ALA A 757 -23.68 16.70 -3.00
CA ALA A 757 -23.65 16.77 -4.45
C ALA A 757 -23.72 15.37 -5.08
N ILE A 758 -22.93 14.41 -4.57
CA ILE A 758 -22.96 13.02 -4.99
C ILE A 758 -24.37 12.44 -4.80
N GLU A 759 -24.97 12.59 -3.64
CA GLU A 759 -26.31 12.11 -3.31
C GLU A 759 -27.38 12.74 -4.25
N THR A 760 -27.23 14.02 -4.56
CA THR A 760 -28.10 14.73 -5.51
C THR A 760 -28.01 14.13 -6.89
N TYR A 761 -26.81 13.87 -7.41
CA TYR A 761 -26.60 13.26 -8.74
C TYR A 761 -27.03 11.79 -8.77
N MET A 762 -26.79 11.03 -7.70
CA MET A 762 -27.29 9.66 -7.57
C MET A 762 -28.82 9.60 -7.65
N ASN A 763 -29.51 10.48 -6.95
CA ASN A 763 -30.99 10.58 -6.98
C ASN A 763 -31.51 10.93 -8.38
N ARG A 764 -30.75 11.71 -9.15
CA ARG A 764 -31.07 12.08 -10.54
C ARG A 764 -30.67 10.98 -11.54
N LYS A 765 -29.93 9.96 -11.11
CA LYS A 765 -29.27 8.96 -12.00
C LYS A 765 -28.44 9.63 -13.09
N GLN A 766 -27.77 10.73 -12.76
CA GLN A 766 -26.96 11.50 -13.68
C GLN A 766 -25.59 10.83 -13.86
N PRO A 767 -25.18 10.44 -15.10
CA PRO A 767 -23.83 9.96 -15.31
C PRO A 767 -22.81 11.09 -15.12
N LEU A 768 -21.67 10.76 -14.49
CA LEU A 768 -20.66 11.72 -14.09
C LEU A 768 -19.31 11.45 -14.75
N ILE A 769 -18.52 12.49 -14.88
CA ILE A 769 -17.12 12.47 -15.27
C ILE A 769 -16.29 13.27 -14.25
N ILE A 770 -15.04 12.90 -14.06
CA ILE A 770 -14.04 13.70 -13.35
C ILE A 770 -12.99 14.15 -14.35
N ILE A 771 -12.61 15.42 -14.27
CA ILE A 771 -11.48 15.98 -15.03
C ILE A 771 -10.36 16.22 -14.02
N ALA A 772 -9.13 15.82 -14.36
CA ALA A 772 -8.00 15.95 -13.45
C ALA A 772 -6.71 16.35 -14.16
N GLY A 773 -5.76 16.87 -13.41
CA GLY A 773 -4.42 17.18 -13.86
C GLY A 773 -3.50 15.97 -13.96
N ALA A 774 -2.19 16.23 -13.91
CA ALA A 774 -1.15 15.22 -13.95
C ALA A 774 -1.09 14.41 -12.64
N ASP A 775 -0.54 13.20 -12.74
CA ASP A 775 -0.25 12.31 -11.60
C ASP A 775 -1.47 12.01 -10.71
N TYR A 776 -2.62 11.77 -11.34
CA TYR A 776 -3.87 11.49 -10.61
C TYR A 776 -3.84 10.13 -9.92
N GLY A 777 -4.09 10.13 -8.62
CA GLY A 777 -4.22 8.91 -7.80
C GLY A 777 -2.91 8.46 -7.14
N GLN A 778 -1.94 9.34 -6.93
CA GLN A 778 -0.70 9.06 -6.21
C GLN A 778 -0.97 8.58 -4.76
N GLY A 779 -0.01 7.88 -4.18
CA GLY A 779 -0.02 7.51 -2.77
C GLY A 779 -0.41 6.05 -2.51
N SER A 780 -1.23 5.79 -1.48
CA SER A 780 -1.59 4.44 -1.06
C SER A 780 -2.46 3.70 -2.08
N SER A 781 -2.32 2.38 -2.15
CA SER A 781 -3.07 1.51 -3.06
C SER A 781 -4.53 1.29 -2.64
N ARG A 782 -5.33 2.36 -2.57
CA ARG A 782 -6.72 2.32 -2.09
C ARG A 782 -7.70 2.07 -3.21
N ASP A 783 -8.31 0.88 -3.22
CA ASP A 783 -9.40 0.54 -4.13
C ASP A 783 -10.66 1.41 -3.91
N TRP A 784 -10.93 1.85 -2.66
CA TRP A 784 -12.04 2.76 -2.37
C TRP A 784 -11.93 4.13 -3.03
N ALA A 785 -10.74 4.56 -3.46
CA ALA A 785 -10.60 5.73 -4.33
C ALA A 785 -11.28 5.53 -5.70
N ALA A 786 -11.44 4.29 -6.15
CA ALA A 786 -12.16 3.90 -7.36
C ALA A 786 -13.59 3.43 -7.06
N LYS A 787 -13.80 2.64 -6.00
CA LYS A 787 -15.12 2.16 -5.56
C LYS A 787 -16.06 3.33 -5.25
N GLY A 788 -15.58 4.33 -4.51
CA GLY A 788 -16.36 5.51 -4.13
C GLY A 788 -16.85 6.31 -5.33
N VAL A 789 -15.98 6.62 -6.28
CA VAL A 789 -16.37 7.36 -7.49
C VAL A 789 -17.29 6.54 -8.39
N ARG A 790 -17.09 5.23 -8.48
CA ARG A 790 -18.02 4.35 -9.22
C ARG A 790 -19.41 4.35 -8.60
N LEU A 791 -19.50 4.22 -7.28
CA LEU A 791 -20.78 4.25 -6.57
C LEU A 791 -21.47 5.62 -6.65
N ALA A 792 -20.70 6.71 -6.79
CA ALA A 792 -21.22 8.05 -7.04
C ALA A 792 -21.80 8.24 -8.46
N GLY A 793 -21.61 7.29 -9.37
CA GLY A 793 -22.09 7.39 -10.76
C GLY A 793 -21.06 7.92 -11.75
N VAL A 794 -19.77 7.94 -11.40
CA VAL A 794 -18.69 8.32 -12.32
C VAL A 794 -18.45 7.19 -13.32
N GLU A 795 -18.57 7.49 -14.60
CA GLU A 795 -18.38 6.54 -15.70
C GLU A 795 -16.99 6.64 -16.34
N ALA A 796 -16.40 7.84 -16.34
CA ALA A 796 -15.09 8.09 -16.90
C ALA A 796 -14.32 9.12 -16.06
N ILE A 797 -12.99 9.05 -16.13
CA ILE A 797 -12.08 10.08 -15.61
C ILE A 797 -11.13 10.46 -16.74
N ALA A 798 -11.06 11.76 -17.07
CA ALA A 798 -10.12 12.28 -18.03
C ALA A 798 -9.04 13.08 -17.29
N ALA A 799 -7.78 12.62 -17.36
CA ALA A 799 -6.66 13.21 -16.64
C ALA A 799 -5.45 13.47 -17.57
N GLU A 800 -4.53 14.30 -17.13
CA GLU A 800 -3.27 14.54 -17.82
C GLU A 800 -2.26 13.40 -17.59
N GLY A 801 -2.51 12.54 -16.59
CA GLY A 801 -1.75 11.33 -16.28
C GLY A 801 -2.29 10.60 -15.06
N PHE A 802 -2.05 9.29 -14.97
CA PHE A 802 -2.53 8.42 -13.91
C PHE A 802 -1.39 7.68 -13.19
N GLU A 803 -1.51 7.55 -11.88
CA GLU A 803 -0.74 6.57 -11.13
C GLU A 803 -1.20 5.14 -11.44
N ARG A 804 -0.25 4.23 -11.59
CA ARG A 804 -0.47 2.85 -12.05
C ARG A 804 -1.55 2.11 -11.25
N ILE A 805 -1.41 2.04 -9.94
CA ILE A 805 -2.32 1.26 -9.08
C ILE A 805 -3.73 1.83 -9.13
N HIS A 806 -3.86 3.16 -9.10
CA HIS A 806 -5.17 3.81 -9.13
C HIS A 806 -5.86 3.61 -10.48
N ARG A 807 -5.13 3.70 -11.60
CA ARG A 807 -5.64 3.38 -12.94
C ARG A 807 -6.20 1.95 -12.99
N THR A 808 -5.45 0.98 -12.50
CA THR A 808 -5.90 -0.43 -12.45
C THR A 808 -7.16 -0.60 -11.59
N ASN A 809 -7.23 0.08 -10.44
CA ASN A 809 -8.42 0.06 -9.59
C ASN A 809 -9.65 0.67 -10.28
N LEU A 810 -9.50 1.75 -11.05
CA LEU A 810 -10.59 2.34 -11.84
C LEU A 810 -11.15 1.33 -12.84
N ILE A 811 -10.27 0.66 -13.58
CA ILE A 811 -10.65 -0.38 -14.54
C ILE A 811 -11.34 -1.53 -13.83
N GLY A 812 -10.80 -1.97 -12.69
CA GLY A 812 -11.35 -3.02 -11.85
C GLY A 812 -12.77 -2.73 -11.35
N MET A 813 -13.14 -1.46 -11.21
CA MET A 813 -14.49 -1.00 -10.91
C MET A 813 -15.31 -0.60 -12.15
N GLY A 814 -14.74 -0.78 -13.35
CA GLY A 814 -15.41 -0.42 -14.57
C GLY A 814 -15.52 1.10 -14.82
N VAL A 815 -14.65 1.92 -14.28
CA VAL A 815 -14.53 3.33 -14.61
C VAL A 815 -13.51 3.49 -15.73
N LEU A 816 -13.84 4.24 -16.78
CA LEU A 816 -12.98 4.41 -17.95
C LEU A 816 -11.90 5.47 -17.71
N PRO A 817 -10.60 5.10 -17.65
CA PRO A 817 -9.53 6.07 -17.57
C PRO A 817 -9.19 6.59 -18.99
N LEU A 818 -9.18 7.91 -19.13
CA LEU A 818 -8.85 8.62 -20.35
C LEU A 818 -7.70 9.59 -20.11
N GLU A 819 -6.69 9.59 -20.97
CA GLU A 819 -5.54 10.48 -20.81
C GLU A 819 -5.53 11.53 -21.92
N PHE A 820 -5.36 12.79 -21.54
CA PHE A 820 -5.19 13.88 -22.50
C PHE A 820 -3.86 13.73 -23.24
N LEU A 821 -3.89 14.03 -24.53
CA LEU A 821 -2.65 14.04 -25.33
C LEU A 821 -1.76 15.23 -24.93
N PRO A 822 -0.43 15.13 -25.12
CA PRO A 822 0.50 16.19 -24.77
C PRO A 822 0.08 17.56 -25.32
N GLY A 823 0.07 18.57 -24.45
CA GLY A 823 -0.35 19.93 -24.78
C GLY A 823 -1.85 20.20 -24.59
N THR A 824 -2.65 19.17 -24.29
CA THR A 824 -4.07 19.32 -23.93
C THR A 824 -4.22 19.21 -22.43
N THR A 825 -4.77 20.21 -21.78
CA THR A 825 -5.01 20.26 -20.34
C THR A 825 -6.41 20.81 -20.06
N ARG A 826 -6.91 20.62 -18.83
CA ARG A 826 -8.16 21.25 -18.38
C ARG A 826 -8.14 22.79 -18.58
N HIS A 827 -6.97 23.42 -18.46
CA HIS A 827 -6.80 24.87 -18.64
C HIS A 827 -6.82 25.28 -20.12
N THR A 828 -6.13 24.53 -21.00
CA THR A 828 -6.17 24.81 -22.44
C THR A 828 -7.55 24.60 -23.04
N LEU A 829 -8.36 23.73 -22.40
CA LEU A 829 -9.73 23.49 -22.78
C LEU A 829 -10.71 24.51 -22.16
N HIS A 830 -10.25 25.40 -21.26
CA HIS A 830 -11.08 26.39 -20.55
C HIS A 830 -12.34 25.76 -19.93
N LEU A 831 -12.19 24.66 -19.20
CA LEU A 831 -13.29 24.00 -18.53
C LEU A 831 -13.68 24.77 -17.26
N ASP A 832 -14.97 25.00 -17.08
CA ASP A 832 -15.51 25.70 -15.91
C ASP A 832 -16.54 24.88 -15.11
N GLY A 833 -16.86 23.66 -15.59
CA GLY A 833 -17.76 22.72 -14.95
C GLY A 833 -19.22 22.82 -15.36
N THR A 834 -19.58 23.73 -16.27
CA THR A 834 -20.95 23.86 -16.79
C THR A 834 -21.23 22.93 -17.96
N GLU A 835 -20.17 22.31 -18.51
CA GLU A 835 -20.21 21.47 -19.70
C GLU A 835 -20.92 20.13 -19.46
N THR A 836 -21.27 19.48 -20.56
CA THR A 836 -21.58 18.06 -20.61
C THR A 836 -20.63 17.34 -21.57
N PHE A 837 -20.41 16.06 -21.32
CA PHE A 837 -19.39 15.28 -22.00
C PHE A 837 -19.94 13.98 -22.57
N ASP A 838 -19.50 13.62 -23.80
CA ASP A 838 -19.68 12.29 -24.39
C ASP A 838 -18.31 11.71 -24.72
N VAL A 839 -18.15 10.40 -24.58
CA VAL A 839 -16.99 9.67 -25.06
C VAL A 839 -17.40 8.76 -26.21
N VAL A 840 -16.71 8.90 -27.34
CA VAL A 840 -17.03 8.17 -28.58
C VAL A 840 -15.78 7.48 -29.12
N GLY A 841 -15.97 6.25 -29.59
CA GLY A 841 -14.89 5.43 -30.18
C GLY A 841 -14.96 3.99 -29.72
N GLN A 842 -14.22 3.12 -30.39
CA GLN A 842 -14.12 1.71 -30.05
C GLN A 842 -13.02 1.50 -29.00
N ARG A 843 -13.37 0.91 -27.89
CA ARG A 843 -12.42 0.59 -26.81
C ARG A 843 -11.56 -0.61 -27.20
N GLN A 844 -10.30 -0.35 -27.40
CA GLN A 844 -9.25 -1.35 -27.65
C GLN A 844 -8.00 -0.95 -26.85
N PRO A 845 -7.05 -1.85 -26.62
CA PRO A 845 -5.82 -1.52 -25.90
C PRO A 845 -5.12 -0.28 -26.48
N GLY A 846 -4.98 0.77 -25.66
CA GLY A 846 -4.31 2.01 -26.06
C GLY A 846 -4.97 2.79 -27.20
N ALA A 847 -6.26 2.56 -27.47
CA ALA A 847 -6.97 3.24 -28.56
C ALA A 847 -7.13 4.75 -28.31
N GLN A 848 -7.09 5.54 -29.36
CA GLN A 848 -7.48 6.94 -29.30
C GLN A 848 -9.02 7.03 -29.43
N LEU A 849 -9.66 7.66 -28.44
CA LEU A 849 -11.08 7.98 -28.43
C LEU A 849 -11.28 9.48 -28.61
N THR A 850 -12.53 9.90 -28.80
CA THR A 850 -12.90 11.32 -28.88
C THR A 850 -13.78 11.70 -27.70
N LEU A 851 -13.34 12.69 -26.94
CA LEU A 851 -14.12 13.36 -25.91
C LEU A 851 -14.85 14.56 -26.53
N HIS A 852 -16.17 14.50 -26.60
CA HIS A 852 -17.00 15.60 -27.04
C HIS A 852 -17.36 16.48 -25.83
N ILE A 853 -17.10 17.76 -25.92
CA ILE A 853 -17.40 18.75 -24.89
C ILE A 853 -18.50 19.67 -25.43
N TYR A 854 -19.62 19.70 -24.76
CA TYR A 854 -20.76 20.55 -25.09
C TYR A 854 -20.84 21.73 -24.12
N ARG A 855 -20.72 22.91 -24.61
CA ARG A 855 -20.81 24.17 -23.86
C ARG A 855 -22.27 24.62 -23.70
N THR A 856 -22.55 25.40 -22.66
CA THR A 856 -23.85 26.05 -22.46
C THR A 856 -24.24 27.02 -23.58
N THR A 857 -23.23 27.52 -24.30
CA THR A 857 -23.42 28.35 -25.53
C THR A 857 -23.91 27.56 -26.76
N GLY A 858 -24.01 26.23 -26.64
CA GLY A 858 -24.28 25.33 -27.76
C GLY A 858 -23.04 24.94 -28.60
N ALA A 859 -21.88 25.47 -28.28
CA ALA A 859 -20.64 25.10 -28.96
C ALA A 859 -20.23 23.68 -28.57
N ARG A 860 -19.70 22.91 -29.54
CA ARG A 860 -19.14 21.58 -29.36
C ARG A 860 -17.64 21.61 -29.69
N THR A 861 -16.84 21.01 -28.82
CA THR A 861 -15.40 20.77 -29.05
C THR A 861 -15.13 19.29 -29.08
N GLU A 862 -14.30 18.83 -30.01
CA GLU A 862 -13.85 17.42 -30.09
C GLU A 862 -12.39 17.35 -29.65
N VAL A 863 -12.11 16.53 -28.66
CA VAL A 863 -10.78 16.40 -28.07
C VAL A 863 -10.34 14.94 -28.18
N PRO A 864 -9.22 14.65 -28.87
CA PRO A 864 -8.66 13.30 -28.87
C PRO A 864 -8.10 12.97 -27.50
N VAL A 865 -8.41 11.78 -26.99
CA VAL A 865 -7.93 11.24 -25.71
C VAL A 865 -7.46 9.80 -25.87
N LEU A 866 -6.43 9.43 -25.12
CA LEU A 866 -5.95 8.04 -25.07
C LEU A 866 -6.80 7.22 -24.11
N CYS A 867 -7.32 6.10 -24.58
CA CYS A 867 -7.99 5.10 -23.75
C CYS A 867 -6.91 4.32 -22.97
N ARG A 868 -6.89 4.46 -21.64
CA ARG A 868 -5.91 3.83 -20.77
C ARG A 868 -6.37 2.45 -20.28
N LEU A 869 -7.06 1.71 -21.17
CA LEU A 869 -7.16 0.26 -21.14
C LEU A 869 -5.95 -0.25 -21.92
N ASP A 870 -4.89 -0.65 -21.24
CA ASP A 870 -3.60 -0.89 -21.86
C ASP A 870 -3.48 -2.35 -22.37
N THR A 871 -4.35 -3.26 -21.91
CA THR A 871 -4.36 -4.69 -22.24
C THR A 871 -5.72 -5.18 -22.73
N ALA A 872 -5.75 -6.29 -23.46
CA ALA A 872 -6.99 -6.93 -23.86
C ALA A 872 -7.79 -7.45 -22.65
N GLU A 873 -7.11 -7.89 -21.59
CA GLU A 873 -7.76 -8.31 -20.35
C GLU A 873 -8.42 -7.13 -19.64
N GLU A 874 -7.77 -5.96 -19.58
CA GLU A 874 -8.35 -4.74 -19.01
C GLU A 874 -9.59 -4.29 -19.80
N VAL A 875 -9.58 -4.39 -21.13
CA VAL A 875 -10.79 -4.15 -21.95
C VAL A 875 -11.91 -5.11 -21.56
N SER A 876 -11.58 -6.39 -21.42
CA SER A 876 -12.57 -7.42 -21.04
C SER A 876 -13.13 -7.20 -19.64
N ILE A 877 -12.31 -6.83 -18.67
CA ILE A 877 -12.73 -6.47 -17.32
C ILE A 877 -13.65 -5.25 -17.34
N TYR A 878 -13.25 -4.20 -18.05
CA TYR A 878 -14.05 -2.99 -18.17
C TYR A 878 -15.42 -3.26 -18.81
N GLU A 879 -15.46 -4.01 -19.92
CA GLU A 879 -16.72 -4.34 -20.64
C GLU A 879 -17.64 -5.23 -19.79
N ALA A 880 -17.09 -6.09 -18.93
CA ALA A 880 -17.87 -6.89 -17.98
C ALA A 880 -18.50 -6.04 -16.85
N GLY A 881 -18.06 -4.80 -16.67
CA GLY A 881 -18.49 -3.91 -15.59
C GLY A 881 -17.56 -3.87 -14.39
N GLY A 882 -16.45 -4.59 -14.42
CA GLY A 882 -15.43 -4.67 -13.39
C GLY A 882 -14.96 -6.10 -13.11
N VAL A 883 -13.98 -6.23 -12.25
CA VAL A 883 -13.35 -7.52 -11.90
C VAL A 883 -14.36 -8.49 -11.30
N LEU A 884 -15.14 -8.07 -10.33
CA LEU A 884 -16.08 -8.92 -9.60
C LEU A 884 -17.24 -9.38 -10.49
N GLN A 885 -17.75 -8.51 -11.33
CA GLN A 885 -18.77 -8.84 -12.32
C GLN A 885 -18.24 -9.87 -13.32
N ARG A 886 -17.02 -9.69 -13.79
CA ARG A 886 -16.35 -10.65 -14.68
C ARG A 886 -16.21 -12.01 -14.03
N PHE A 887 -15.81 -12.06 -12.75
CA PHE A 887 -15.73 -13.32 -12.01
C PHE A 887 -17.05 -14.03 -11.90
N ALA A 888 -18.10 -13.31 -11.49
CA ALA A 888 -19.43 -13.91 -11.38
C ALA A 888 -19.89 -14.51 -12.72
N GLN A 889 -19.71 -13.77 -13.81
CA GLN A 889 -20.07 -14.24 -15.17
C GLN A 889 -19.31 -15.50 -15.57
N ASP A 890 -17.99 -15.50 -15.40
CA ASP A 890 -17.14 -16.63 -15.80
C ASP A 890 -17.44 -17.88 -14.96
N PHE A 891 -17.62 -17.71 -13.64
CA PHE A 891 -17.94 -18.80 -12.71
C PHE A 891 -19.27 -19.47 -13.06
N LEU A 892 -20.31 -18.69 -13.32
CA LEU A 892 -21.63 -19.20 -13.67
C LEU A 892 -21.64 -19.88 -15.04
N ALA A 893 -20.88 -19.36 -16.00
CA ALA A 893 -20.74 -19.96 -17.32
C ALA A 893 -20.03 -21.33 -17.27
N GLU A 894 -19.04 -21.50 -16.42
CA GLU A 894 -18.35 -22.80 -16.22
C GLU A 894 -19.25 -23.83 -15.54
N ASN A 895 -19.97 -23.44 -14.50
CA ASN A 895 -20.88 -24.33 -13.79
C ASN A 895 -22.06 -24.81 -14.68
N SER A 896 -22.50 -23.98 -15.61
CA SER A 896 -23.54 -24.36 -16.57
C SER A 896 -23.06 -25.43 -17.56
N LYS A 897 -21.80 -25.37 -17.99
CA LYS A 897 -21.17 -26.38 -18.88
C LYS A 897 -21.00 -27.75 -18.20
N GLN A 898 -20.76 -27.77 -16.89
CA GLN A 898 -20.62 -29.02 -16.12
C GLN A 898 -21.95 -29.72 -15.84
N LYS A 899 -23.09 -29.00 -15.84
CA LYS A 899 -24.43 -29.55 -15.62
C LYS A 899 -25.07 -30.15 -16.89
N THR A 900 -24.45 -29.95 -18.05
CA THR A 900 -24.95 -30.56 -19.31
C THR A 900 -24.41 -31.99 -19.39
N PRO A 901 -25.20 -33.07 -19.29
CA PRO A 901 -24.72 -34.43 -19.42
C PRO A 901 -24.10 -34.61 -20.80
N VAL A 902 -22.90 -35.17 -20.89
CA VAL A 902 -22.38 -35.68 -22.14
C VAL A 902 -23.33 -36.77 -22.60
N ALA A 903 -24.14 -36.49 -23.63
CA ALA A 903 -24.92 -37.49 -24.28
C ALA A 903 -23.95 -38.52 -24.88
N HIS A 904 -23.86 -39.69 -24.26
CA HIS A 904 -23.16 -40.84 -24.85
C HIS A 904 -23.90 -41.24 -26.10
N THR A 905 -23.36 -40.90 -27.26
CA THR A 905 -23.70 -41.54 -28.56
C THR A 905 -22.68 -42.60 -28.83
#